data_76399223907d9a46304da6dd42959fbb
#
_entry.id   76399223907d9a46304da6dd42959fbb
#
_cell.length_a   1.000
_cell.length_b   1.000
_cell.length_c   1.000
_cell.angle_alpha   90.00
_cell.angle_beta   90.00
_cell.angle_gamma   90.00
#
_symmetry.space_group_name_H-M   'P 1'
#
loop_
_entity.id
_entity.type
_entity.pdbx_description
1 polymer ?
#
loop_
_entity_poly.entity_id
_entity_poly.type
_entity_poly.pdbx_seq_one_letter_code
_entity_poly.pdbx_strand_id
1 'polypeptide(L)'
;MKKFFYPRLAFDGIRKNKRLYLPYILTQIGMIMMYYIVIFLRYGESLKGTFGEGTVSIVLMLGGWVIAIFACIFLFYTNSFLIRRRKKEFGLYNILGMDKKNISILLFWESLITSAISLFCGLVLGVALSKLAELGLVKAIGGTDISYIFHVSPTAILLTVGVFAVIFLLLFINSVRQIMGASAVTLIRSENLGEKPPKANPLLGIIGAVLLIGAYITAVVITEPLSAILVFFIAVIMVIIGTYLLMIFGSVLLCRFLQKRKTYYYKPNHFISVSSMTYRMKRNGAGLASVCVLATMVLVMISSTTCLLFGTEDSINTRYPRDIVLSTGFDTIDGLDDSNIEKVAAGVDSLAASHKANASNFASYRSVVTVGTISDGGKLIAGGTGVAIGSNSNAYTCFDVVPIEDYNAVMGMNETLAPDEVIVYGYRMKYKYDTVTLGDGKTYKVKKTADSFLIDGDSAVNIASSIYIFVPDFKSAATDFAKPENHNGVRTVNYKYFRFFDTELDTAGERALCNDYIDATKPVMSSYGNMMSFSIDSRNAGRDDYYSAFGSLFYLGVMLSVVFIFAAVLIIYYKQVSEGYEDQSRFEIMQKVGMTKKEIRRSINSQLLTVFFLPLAGAGLHMIFASIIIRRILLAFNFNNPVLFAVTTLVCFVVFALFYTLIYRVTSNAYYKIVSGAKERE
;
A
#
# COMPACT_ATOMS: atom_id res chain seq x y z
N MET A 1 -18.97 15.63 50.14
CA MET A 1 -18.95 14.44 49.24
C MET A 1 -17.64 13.67 49.45
N LYS A 2 -17.69 12.33 49.65
CA LYS A 2 -16.49 11.51 49.89
C LYS A 2 -15.54 11.68 48.69
N LYS A 3 -14.25 12.02 48.97
CA LYS A 3 -13.19 12.31 47.96
C LYS A 3 -13.04 11.25 46.85
N PHE A 4 -13.55 10.03 47.02
CA PHE A 4 -13.44 8.91 46.09
C PHE A 4 -14.77 8.47 45.43
N PHE A 5 -15.83 9.29 45.51
CA PHE A 5 -17.15 8.90 44.98
C PHE A 5 -17.13 8.67 43.48
N TYR A 6 -16.63 9.64 42.67
CA TYR A 6 -16.61 9.54 41.23
C TYR A 6 -15.67 8.46 40.70
N PRO A 7 -14.43 8.29 41.20
CA PRO A 7 -13.55 7.18 40.79
C PRO A 7 -14.18 5.82 41.02
N ARG A 8 -14.82 5.62 42.19
CA ARG A 8 -15.49 4.36 42.54
C ARG A 8 -16.70 4.10 41.62
N LEU A 9 -17.51 5.12 41.37
CA LEU A 9 -18.67 5.02 40.49
C LEU A 9 -18.22 4.71 39.06
N ALA A 10 -17.12 5.30 38.57
CA ALA A 10 -16.53 5.02 37.28
C ALA A 10 -16.06 3.56 37.19
N PHE A 11 -15.33 3.08 38.17
CA PHE A 11 -14.85 1.70 38.18
C PHE A 11 -16.01 0.68 38.22
N ASP A 12 -17.04 0.93 39.06
CA ASP A 12 -18.24 0.10 39.10
C ASP A 12 -19.00 0.12 37.78
N GLY A 13 -19.06 1.29 37.12
CA GLY A 13 -19.63 1.44 35.78
C GLY A 13 -18.91 0.60 34.72
N ILE A 14 -17.59 0.62 34.68
CA ILE A 14 -16.76 -0.21 33.83
C ILE A 14 -16.99 -1.70 34.10
N ARG A 15 -16.97 -2.10 35.36
CA ARG A 15 -17.14 -3.50 35.79
C ARG A 15 -18.52 -4.06 35.44
N LYS A 16 -19.59 -3.30 35.66
CA LYS A 16 -20.97 -3.68 35.31
C LYS A 16 -21.17 -3.79 33.80
N ASN A 17 -20.50 -2.93 33.01
CA ASN A 17 -20.58 -2.90 31.56
C ASN A 17 -19.39 -3.61 30.89
N LYS A 18 -18.79 -4.64 31.53
CA LYS A 18 -17.60 -5.34 31.05
C LYS A 18 -17.71 -5.81 29.59
N ARG A 19 -18.88 -6.22 29.13
CA ARG A 19 -19.14 -6.67 27.74
C ARG A 19 -18.94 -5.58 26.69
N LEU A 20 -19.05 -4.30 27.08
CA LEU A 20 -18.81 -3.14 26.19
C LEU A 20 -17.40 -2.59 26.36
N TYR A 21 -16.91 -2.53 27.62
CA TYR A 21 -15.59 -1.96 27.91
C TYR A 21 -14.42 -2.88 27.54
N LEU A 22 -14.54 -4.21 27.74
CA LEU A 22 -13.44 -5.13 27.47
C LEU A 22 -12.96 -5.08 26.02
N PRO A 23 -13.84 -5.16 24.99
CA PRO A 23 -13.39 -5.02 23.61
C PRO A 23 -12.80 -3.63 23.33
N TYR A 24 -13.32 -2.56 23.96
CA TYR A 24 -12.80 -1.20 23.82
C TYR A 24 -11.37 -1.09 24.36
N ILE A 25 -11.12 -1.62 25.57
CA ILE A 25 -9.79 -1.65 26.20
C ILE A 25 -8.83 -2.50 25.36
N LEU A 26 -9.26 -3.67 24.87
CA LEU A 26 -8.44 -4.53 24.00
C LEU A 26 -8.06 -3.81 22.70
N THR A 27 -8.96 -3.00 22.15
CA THR A 27 -8.66 -2.18 20.97
C THR A 27 -7.55 -1.18 21.26
N GLN A 28 -7.65 -0.45 22.36
CA GLN A 28 -6.64 0.51 22.78
C GLN A 28 -5.29 -0.17 23.00
N ILE A 29 -5.28 -1.31 23.72
CA ILE A 29 -4.08 -2.11 23.95
C ILE A 29 -3.42 -2.52 22.62
N GLY A 30 -4.20 -3.06 21.68
CA GLY A 30 -3.69 -3.48 20.38
C GLY A 30 -3.08 -2.33 19.58
N MET A 31 -3.72 -1.16 19.55
CA MET A 31 -3.20 0.03 18.86
C MET A 31 -1.92 0.58 19.50
N ILE A 32 -1.87 0.64 20.83
CA ILE A 32 -0.68 1.10 21.57
C ILE A 32 0.49 0.13 21.34
N MET A 33 0.22 -1.17 21.45
CA MET A 33 1.22 -2.23 21.22
C MET A 33 1.83 -2.12 19.82
N MET A 34 1.00 -2.04 18.78
CA MET A 34 1.47 -1.98 17.39
C MET A 34 2.24 -0.69 17.10
N TYR A 35 1.77 0.45 17.60
CA TYR A 35 2.48 1.71 17.47
C TYR A 35 3.85 1.66 18.17
N TYR A 36 3.90 1.17 19.41
CA TYR A 36 5.15 1.01 20.14
C TYR A 36 6.15 0.14 19.36
N ILE A 37 5.70 -1.01 18.83
CA ILE A 37 6.57 -1.91 18.07
C ILE A 37 7.19 -1.18 16.87
N VAL A 38 6.41 -0.45 16.07
CA VAL A 38 6.94 0.25 14.89
C VAL A 38 7.92 1.36 15.28
N ILE A 39 7.63 2.11 16.36
CA ILE A 39 8.54 3.15 16.85
C ILE A 39 9.79 2.53 17.47
N PHE A 40 9.67 1.42 18.21
CA PHE A 40 10.80 0.66 18.74
C PHE A 40 11.74 0.21 17.62
N LEU A 41 11.20 -0.36 16.54
CA LEU A 41 12.00 -0.81 15.39
C LEU A 41 12.74 0.35 14.71
N ARG A 42 12.11 1.51 14.60
CA ARG A 42 12.74 2.70 14.01
C ARG A 42 13.94 3.22 14.82
N TYR A 43 13.86 3.18 16.15
CA TYR A 43 14.90 3.67 17.05
C TYR A 43 15.78 2.55 17.62
N GLY A 44 15.60 1.31 17.14
CA GLY A 44 16.33 0.13 17.59
C GLY A 44 17.80 0.20 17.16
N GLU A 45 18.69 -0.33 18.02
CA GLU A 45 20.13 -0.38 17.72
C GLU A 45 20.48 -1.41 16.66
N SER A 46 19.63 -2.40 16.44
CA SER A 46 19.86 -3.49 15.48
C SER A 46 19.82 -3.05 14.01
N LEU A 47 19.26 -1.87 13.72
CA LEU A 47 19.27 -1.29 12.38
C LEU A 47 20.46 -0.37 12.15
N LYS A 48 21.14 0.07 13.22
CA LYS A 48 22.29 0.96 13.11
C LYS A 48 23.46 0.26 12.45
N GLY A 49 23.94 0.86 11.37
CA GLY A 49 25.07 0.30 10.59
C GLY A 49 24.69 -0.87 9.67
N THR A 50 23.42 -1.26 9.61
CA THR A 50 22.96 -2.20 8.58
C THR A 50 22.79 -1.48 7.24
N PHE A 51 23.03 -2.21 6.17
CA PHE A 51 22.83 -1.67 4.83
C PHE A 51 21.34 -1.30 4.62
N GLY A 52 21.09 -0.12 4.06
CA GLY A 52 19.71 0.37 3.87
C GLY A 52 19.03 0.93 5.12
N GLU A 53 19.74 1.16 6.25
CA GLU A 53 19.22 1.76 7.50
C GLU A 53 18.35 3.00 7.24
N GLY A 54 18.82 3.89 6.36
CA GLY A 54 18.08 5.10 6.00
C GLY A 54 16.71 4.81 5.38
N THR A 55 16.66 3.88 4.43
CA THR A 55 15.42 3.46 3.73
C THR A 55 14.44 2.81 4.69
N VAL A 56 14.91 1.86 5.50
CA VAL A 56 14.10 1.18 6.51
C VAL A 56 13.54 2.17 7.53
N SER A 57 14.37 3.10 8.00
CA SER A 57 13.95 4.14 8.97
C SER A 57 12.86 5.06 8.40
N ILE A 58 12.96 5.46 7.12
CA ILE A 58 11.92 6.26 6.44
C ILE A 58 10.61 5.49 6.33
N VAL A 59 10.66 4.22 5.90
CA VAL A 59 9.47 3.36 5.78
C VAL A 59 8.78 3.19 7.13
N LEU A 60 9.54 2.89 8.20
CA LEU A 60 8.99 2.76 9.55
C LEU A 60 8.44 4.09 10.10
N MET A 61 9.05 5.22 9.76
CA MET A 61 8.53 6.55 10.12
C MET A 61 7.15 6.79 9.51
N LEU A 62 7.02 6.56 8.21
CA LEU A 62 5.75 6.69 7.50
C LEU A 62 4.70 5.73 8.09
N GLY A 63 5.09 4.49 8.38
CA GLY A 63 4.25 3.50 9.05
C GLY A 63 3.75 3.96 10.42
N GLY A 64 4.62 4.56 11.24
CA GLY A 64 4.26 5.14 12.53
C GLY A 64 3.19 6.23 12.39
N TRP A 65 3.34 7.15 11.43
CA TRP A 65 2.32 8.17 11.15
C TRP A 65 0.99 7.56 10.72
N VAL A 66 1.01 6.58 9.82
CA VAL A 66 -0.21 5.90 9.36
C VAL A 66 -0.93 5.22 10.52
N ILE A 67 -0.20 4.49 11.38
CA ILE A 67 -0.80 3.83 12.57
C ILE A 67 -1.37 4.87 13.53
N ALA A 68 -0.68 5.98 13.80
CA ALA A 68 -1.16 7.02 14.71
C ALA A 68 -2.48 7.66 14.21
N ILE A 69 -2.54 8.03 12.94
CA ILE A 69 -3.73 8.61 12.29
C ILE A 69 -4.88 7.59 12.32
N PHE A 70 -4.59 6.35 11.94
CA PHE A 70 -5.59 5.30 11.92
C PHE A 70 -6.10 4.97 13.33
N ALA A 71 -5.20 4.87 14.34
CA ALA A 71 -5.57 4.66 15.72
C ALA A 71 -6.48 5.80 16.22
N CYS A 72 -6.17 7.04 15.90
CA CYS A 72 -7.02 8.19 16.23
C CYS A 72 -8.44 7.99 15.66
N ILE A 73 -8.56 7.81 14.35
CA ILE A 73 -9.86 7.64 13.67
C ILE A 73 -10.64 6.46 14.26
N PHE A 74 -9.97 5.32 14.42
CA PHE A 74 -10.62 4.09 14.86
C PHE A 74 -11.05 4.15 16.35
N LEU A 75 -10.22 4.71 17.22
CA LEU A 75 -10.57 4.90 18.62
C LEU A 75 -11.69 5.93 18.79
N PHE A 76 -11.78 6.95 17.94
CA PHE A 76 -12.93 7.86 17.88
C PHE A 76 -14.22 7.12 17.52
N TYR A 77 -14.16 6.22 16.54
CA TYR A 77 -15.31 5.39 16.16
C TYR A 77 -15.78 4.50 17.32
N THR A 78 -14.86 3.74 17.94
CA THR A 78 -15.18 2.82 19.03
C THR A 78 -15.65 3.54 20.29
N ASN A 79 -15.03 4.67 20.64
CA ASN A 79 -15.45 5.51 21.75
C ASN A 79 -16.85 6.09 21.53
N SER A 80 -17.13 6.62 20.32
CA SER A 80 -18.45 7.14 20.00
C SER A 80 -19.54 6.05 20.07
N PHE A 81 -19.20 4.82 19.71
CA PHE A 81 -20.09 3.69 19.86
C PHE A 81 -20.37 3.39 21.34
N LEU A 82 -19.32 3.32 22.17
CA LEU A 82 -19.43 3.09 23.61
C LEU A 82 -20.34 4.12 24.28
N ILE A 83 -20.09 5.41 24.01
CA ILE A 83 -20.88 6.51 24.57
C ILE A 83 -22.36 6.43 24.14
N ARG A 84 -22.64 6.11 22.87
CA ARG A 84 -24.03 5.95 22.37
C ARG A 84 -24.80 4.88 23.13
N ARG A 85 -24.17 3.76 23.46
CA ARG A 85 -24.79 2.65 24.22
C ARG A 85 -25.09 3.02 25.65
N ARG A 86 -24.30 3.90 26.25
CA ARG A 86 -24.48 4.34 27.63
C ARG A 86 -25.33 5.60 27.79
N LYS A 87 -25.86 6.15 26.70
CA LYS A 87 -26.69 7.36 26.75
C LYS A 87 -27.87 7.24 27.74
N LYS A 88 -28.52 6.07 27.83
CA LYS A 88 -29.61 5.83 28.79
C LYS A 88 -29.14 5.92 30.23
N GLU A 89 -27.99 5.34 30.56
CA GLU A 89 -27.42 5.42 31.92
C GLU A 89 -27.16 6.87 32.31
N PHE A 90 -26.55 7.65 31.39
CA PHE A 90 -26.30 9.08 31.63
C PHE A 90 -27.59 9.90 31.72
N GLY A 91 -28.60 9.54 30.93
CA GLY A 91 -29.95 10.13 31.03
C GLY A 91 -30.60 9.85 32.38
N LEU A 92 -30.49 8.60 32.86
CA LEU A 92 -31.00 8.22 34.20
C LEU A 92 -30.27 8.96 35.30
N TYR A 93 -28.93 9.08 35.27
CA TYR A 93 -28.18 9.87 36.23
C TYR A 93 -28.62 11.33 36.26
N ASN A 94 -28.93 11.91 35.10
CA ASN A 94 -29.39 13.28 35.01
C ASN A 94 -30.81 13.47 35.63
N ILE A 95 -31.71 12.48 35.45
CA ILE A 95 -33.07 12.52 36.11
C ILE A 95 -32.93 12.32 37.61
N LEU A 96 -32.00 11.51 38.07
CA LEU A 96 -31.70 11.30 39.48
C LEU A 96 -30.98 12.49 40.15
N GLY A 97 -30.79 13.61 39.42
CA GLY A 97 -30.26 14.86 39.97
C GLY A 97 -28.77 15.08 39.74
N MET A 98 -28.06 14.21 38.95
CA MET A 98 -26.68 14.52 38.55
C MET A 98 -26.66 15.58 37.45
N ASP A 99 -26.05 16.73 37.75
CA ASP A 99 -25.80 17.76 36.75
C ASP A 99 -24.82 17.26 35.67
N LYS A 100 -24.93 17.85 34.47
CA LYS A 100 -24.05 17.52 33.32
C LYS A 100 -22.56 17.67 33.62
N LYS A 101 -22.19 18.63 34.49
CA LYS A 101 -20.81 18.79 34.97
C LYS A 101 -20.33 17.55 35.76
N ASN A 102 -21.19 17.03 36.64
CA ASN A 102 -20.89 15.83 37.43
C ASN A 102 -20.77 14.58 36.56
N ILE A 103 -21.59 14.46 35.50
CA ILE A 103 -21.47 13.40 34.50
C ILE A 103 -20.16 13.53 33.73
N SER A 104 -19.70 14.75 33.41
CA SER A 104 -18.40 14.97 32.75
C SER A 104 -17.21 14.57 33.64
N ILE A 105 -17.30 14.79 34.97
CA ILE A 105 -16.30 14.33 35.94
C ILE A 105 -16.29 12.80 36.00
N LEU A 106 -17.46 12.17 35.96
CA LEU A 106 -17.54 10.69 35.90
C LEU A 106 -16.86 10.16 34.65
N LEU A 107 -17.15 10.75 33.48
CA LEU A 107 -16.49 10.39 32.20
C LEU A 107 -14.99 10.62 32.21
N PHE A 108 -14.52 11.66 32.88
CA PHE A 108 -13.08 11.90 33.07
C PHE A 108 -12.43 10.72 33.77
N TRP A 109 -12.98 10.26 34.91
CA TRP A 109 -12.45 9.14 35.65
C TRP A 109 -12.55 7.83 34.85
N GLU A 110 -13.64 7.57 34.15
CA GLU A 110 -13.77 6.40 33.27
C GLU A 110 -12.72 6.42 32.15
N SER A 111 -12.53 7.57 31.48
CA SER A 111 -11.51 7.74 30.46
C SER A 111 -10.10 7.55 31.00
N LEU A 112 -9.81 8.12 32.18
CA LEU A 112 -8.50 8.03 32.81
C LEU A 112 -8.17 6.56 33.19
N ILE A 113 -9.12 5.84 33.79
CA ILE A 113 -8.93 4.44 34.19
C ILE A 113 -8.71 3.55 32.97
N THR A 114 -9.56 3.68 31.95
CA THR A 114 -9.44 2.86 30.73
C THR A 114 -8.16 3.16 29.98
N SER A 115 -7.78 4.44 29.87
CA SER A 115 -6.53 4.86 29.20
C SER A 115 -5.28 4.39 29.94
N ALA A 116 -5.27 4.50 31.29
CA ALA A 116 -4.14 4.04 32.10
C ALA A 116 -3.94 2.51 31.99
N ILE A 117 -5.03 1.75 32.09
CA ILE A 117 -4.97 0.28 31.93
C ILE A 117 -4.48 -0.08 30.54
N SER A 118 -5.04 0.56 29.52
CA SER A 118 -4.69 0.26 28.12
C SER A 118 -3.24 0.65 27.79
N LEU A 119 -2.78 1.80 28.31
CA LEU A 119 -1.41 2.25 28.09
C LEU A 119 -0.41 1.30 28.77
N PHE A 120 -0.66 0.94 30.02
CA PHE A 120 0.19 0.01 30.75
C PHE A 120 0.24 -1.36 30.07
N CYS A 121 -0.91 -1.99 29.83
CA CYS A 121 -0.96 -3.30 29.18
C CYS A 121 -0.43 -3.28 27.75
N GLY A 122 -0.72 -2.22 26.98
CA GLY A 122 -0.25 -2.05 25.59
C GLY A 122 1.26 -1.90 25.51
N LEU A 123 1.87 -1.13 26.42
CA LEU A 123 3.33 -1.00 26.50
C LEU A 123 4.00 -2.30 26.94
N VAL A 124 3.46 -2.97 27.97
CA VAL A 124 4.00 -4.26 28.43
C VAL A 124 3.99 -5.30 27.32
N LEU A 125 2.87 -5.44 26.60
CA LEU A 125 2.77 -6.36 25.47
C LEU A 125 3.64 -5.92 24.29
N GLY A 126 3.72 -4.61 24.03
CA GLY A 126 4.57 -4.05 22.98
C GLY A 126 6.05 -4.33 23.24
N VAL A 127 6.52 -4.11 24.47
CA VAL A 127 7.88 -4.45 24.90
C VAL A 127 8.14 -5.96 24.81
N ALA A 128 7.20 -6.79 25.27
CA ALA A 128 7.35 -8.24 25.22
C ALA A 128 7.46 -8.78 23.78
N LEU A 129 6.70 -8.21 22.84
CA LEU A 129 6.67 -8.62 21.44
C LEU A 129 7.70 -7.89 20.55
N SER A 130 8.33 -6.82 21.06
CA SER A 130 9.26 -6.02 20.26
C SER A 130 10.43 -6.82 19.72
N LYS A 131 10.97 -7.77 20.50
CA LYS A 131 12.08 -8.62 20.03
C LYS A 131 11.65 -9.57 18.91
N LEU A 132 10.46 -10.16 19.03
CA LEU A 132 9.91 -11.01 17.97
C LEU A 132 9.69 -10.19 16.67
N ALA A 133 9.21 -8.97 16.82
CA ALA A 133 9.01 -8.04 15.71
C ALA A 133 10.34 -7.64 15.05
N GLU A 134 11.37 -7.40 15.83
CA GLU A 134 12.74 -7.10 15.37
C GLU A 134 13.32 -8.28 14.57
N LEU A 135 13.22 -9.52 15.10
CA LEU A 135 13.63 -10.72 14.40
C LEU A 135 12.89 -10.88 13.05
N GLY A 136 11.59 -10.59 13.05
CA GLY A 136 10.77 -10.63 11.82
C GLY A 136 11.23 -9.61 10.78
N LEU A 137 11.54 -8.38 11.19
CA LEU A 137 12.03 -7.33 10.30
C LEU A 137 13.40 -7.68 9.73
N VAL A 138 14.38 -8.04 10.59
CA VAL A 138 15.74 -8.39 10.15
C VAL A 138 15.71 -9.55 9.16
N LYS A 139 14.87 -10.57 9.40
CA LYS A 139 14.70 -11.67 8.46
C LYS A 139 14.05 -11.21 7.13
N ALA A 140 13.10 -10.27 7.18
CA ALA A 140 12.46 -9.76 5.97
C ALA A 140 13.40 -8.94 5.09
N ILE A 141 14.35 -8.21 5.69
CA ILE A 141 15.35 -7.42 4.97
C ILE A 141 16.61 -8.23 4.56
N GLY A 142 16.63 -9.54 4.80
CA GLY A 142 17.76 -10.42 4.42
C GLY A 142 18.95 -10.36 5.37
N GLY A 143 18.84 -9.72 6.53
CA GLY A 143 19.93 -9.61 7.52
C GLY A 143 20.23 -10.94 8.20
N THR A 144 21.52 -11.21 8.41
CA THR A 144 22.01 -12.43 9.10
C THR A 144 22.47 -12.15 10.53
N ASP A 145 22.91 -10.93 10.82
CA ASP A 145 23.47 -10.55 12.12
C ASP A 145 22.36 -10.06 13.06
N ILE A 146 21.91 -10.95 13.92
CA ILE A 146 20.88 -10.64 14.90
C ILE A 146 21.52 -10.60 16.30
N SER A 147 21.49 -9.43 16.93
CA SER A 147 21.76 -9.34 18.36
C SER A 147 20.63 -9.99 19.13
N TYR A 148 20.93 -11.04 19.89
CA TYR A 148 19.94 -11.71 20.75
C TYR A 148 19.67 -10.96 22.07
N ILE A 149 20.32 -9.82 22.29
CA ILE A 149 20.16 -9.04 23.51
C ILE A 149 18.81 -8.34 23.50
N PHE A 150 18.02 -8.59 24.55
CA PHE A 150 16.76 -7.87 24.75
C PHE A 150 17.05 -6.47 25.32
N HIS A 151 16.55 -5.44 24.65
CA HIS A 151 16.65 -4.08 25.12
C HIS A 151 15.31 -3.35 25.05
N VAL A 152 15.13 -2.36 25.91
CA VAL A 152 13.95 -1.51 25.97
C VAL A 152 14.35 -0.12 25.52
N SER A 153 13.61 0.46 24.58
CA SER A 153 13.86 1.83 24.11
C SER A 153 13.04 2.84 24.90
N PRO A 154 13.65 3.65 25.79
CA PRO A 154 12.94 4.70 26.52
C PRO A 154 12.33 5.76 25.57
N THR A 155 12.99 6.05 24.47
CA THR A 155 12.50 6.97 23.43
C THR A 155 11.19 6.47 22.81
N ALA A 156 11.10 5.18 22.47
CA ALA A 156 9.89 4.59 21.92
C ALA A 156 8.73 4.63 22.93
N ILE A 157 9.01 4.37 24.22
CA ILE A 157 8.01 4.48 25.29
C ILE A 157 7.50 5.92 25.38
N LEU A 158 8.40 6.91 25.46
CA LEU A 158 8.03 8.32 25.63
C LEU A 158 7.18 8.82 24.45
N LEU A 159 7.57 8.52 23.22
CA LEU A 159 6.83 8.90 22.02
C LEU A 159 5.44 8.23 21.99
N THR A 160 5.35 6.94 22.34
CA THR A 160 4.07 6.22 22.41
C THR A 160 3.15 6.83 23.46
N VAL A 161 3.65 7.09 24.67
CA VAL A 161 2.89 7.76 25.73
C VAL A 161 2.41 9.14 25.27
N GLY A 162 3.28 9.94 24.64
CA GLY A 162 2.92 11.27 24.16
C GLY A 162 1.81 11.26 23.12
N VAL A 163 1.92 10.43 22.08
CA VAL A 163 0.91 10.33 21.02
C VAL A 163 -0.43 9.84 21.57
N PHE A 164 -0.43 8.78 22.38
CA PHE A 164 -1.67 8.25 22.92
C PHE A 164 -2.28 9.14 24.01
N ALA A 165 -1.50 9.89 24.77
CA ALA A 165 -2.04 10.91 25.68
C ALA A 165 -2.84 11.97 24.93
N VAL A 166 -2.34 12.44 23.78
CA VAL A 166 -3.07 13.37 22.91
C VAL A 166 -4.35 12.73 22.37
N ILE A 167 -4.28 11.49 21.85
CA ILE A 167 -5.46 10.78 21.34
C ILE A 167 -6.51 10.63 22.47
N PHE A 168 -6.13 10.20 23.66
CA PHE A 168 -7.06 10.02 24.79
C PHE A 168 -7.68 11.32 25.24
N LEU A 169 -6.94 12.41 25.24
CA LEU A 169 -7.48 13.74 25.51
C LEU A 169 -8.55 14.13 24.47
N LEU A 170 -8.28 13.91 23.20
CA LEU A 170 -9.24 14.18 22.12
C LEU A 170 -10.50 13.31 22.26
N LEU A 171 -10.36 12.04 22.63
CA LEU A 171 -11.48 11.12 22.87
C LEU A 171 -12.34 11.58 24.05
N PHE A 172 -11.72 12.02 25.13
CA PHE A 172 -12.41 12.58 26.29
C PHE A 172 -13.21 13.82 25.91
N ILE A 173 -12.59 14.79 25.22
CA ILE A 173 -13.28 16.00 24.76
C ILE A 173 -14.48 15.64 23.87
N ASN A 174 -14.34 14.69 22.95
CA ASN A 174 -15.42 14.23 22.10
C ASN A 174 -16.56 13.58 22.92
N SER A 175 -16.25 12.80 23.94
CA SER A 175 -17.22 12.16 24.82
C SER A 175 -18.03 13.20 25.61
N VAL A 176 -17.38 14.18 26.19
CA VAL A 176 -18.02 15.30 26.86
C VAL A 176 -18.92 16.07 25.91
N ARG A 177 -18.43 16.41 24.70
CA ARG A 177 -19.24 17.11 23.68
C ARG A 177 -20.52 16.35 23.33
N GLN A 178 -20.44 15.02 23.19
CA GLN A 178 -21.59 14.18 22.83
C GLN A 178 -22.69 14.17 23.92
N ILE A 179 -22.31 14.29 25.21
CA ILE A 179 -23.25 14.28 26.34
C ILE A 179 -23.77 15.68 26.65
N MET A 180 -22.91 16.70 26.63
CA MET A 180 -23.31 18.08 26.88
C MET A 180 -24.35 18.60 25.88
N GLY A 181 -24.26 18.14 24.62
CA GLY A 181 -25.18 18.54 23.53
C GLY A 181 -26.55 17.85 23.56
N ALA A 182 -26.80 16.85 24.43
CA ALA A 182 -28.04 16.10 24.46
C ALA A 182 -28.93 16.51 25.65
N SER A 183 -30.28 16.59 25.46
CA SER A 183 -31.20 16.76 26.57
C SER A 183 -31.49 15.42 27.28
N ALA A 184 -31.83 15.45 28.60
CA ALA A 184 -32.14 14.24 29.37
C ALA A 184 -33.26 13.41 28.72
N VAL A 185 -34.29 14.07 28.18
CA VAL A 185 -35.41 13.41 27.50
C VAL A 185 -34.96 12.73 26.21
N THR A 186 -34.08 13.37 25.43
CA THR A 186 -33.55 12.77 24.18
C THR A 186 -32.61 11.60 24.49
N LEU A 187 -31.87 11.61 25.61
CA LEU A 187 -31.02 10.51 26.04
C LEU A 187 -31.80 9.24 26.38
N ILE A 188 -32.99 9.38 27.00
CA ILE A 188 -33.83 8.25 27.39
C ILE A 188 -34.71 7.74 26.26
N ARG A 189 -35.30 8.66 25.47
CA ARG A 189 -36.17 8.28 24.34
C ARG A 189 -35.42 7.72 23.12
N SER A 190 -34.12 7.78 23.09
CA SER A 190 -33.31 7.43 21.90
C SER A 190 -33.51 6.01 21.34
N GLU A 191 -34.08 5.07 22.12
CA GLU A 191 -34.37 3.71 21.64
C GLU A 191 -35.87 3.44 21.36
N ASN A 192 -36.79 4.24 21.94
CA ASN A 192 -38.23 4.01 21.82
C ASN A 192 -38.91 4.86 20.72
N LEU A 193 -38.16 5.76 20.08
CA LEU A 193 -38.65 6.42 18.88
C LEU A 193 -38.69 5.39 17.75
N GLY A 194 -39.89 4.90 17.42
CA GLY A 194 -40.08 3.99 16.29
C GLY A 194 -39.30 4.45 15.07
N GLU A 195 -38.50 3.58 14.50
CA GLU A 195 -37.67 3.91 13.35
C GLU A 195 -38.56 4.38 12.19
N LYS A 196 -38.49 5.65 11.86
CA LYS A 196 -39.13 6.14 10.63
C LYS A 196 -38.58 5.38 9.44
N PRO A 197 -39.43 4.95 8.49
CA PRO A 197 -38.95 4.22 7.32
C PRO A 197 -37.82 5.02 6.65
N PRO A 198 -36.69 4.39 6.33
CA PRO A 198 -35.54 5.10 5.81
C PRO A 198 -35.90 5.79 4.48
N LYS A 199 -35.81 7.11 4.44
CA LYS A 199 -35.85 7.85 3.18
C LYS A 199 -34.61 7.44 2.38
N ALA A 200 -34.76 6.54 1.40
CA ALA A 200 -33.72 6.28 0.44
C ALA A 200 -33.60 7.52 -0.45
N ASN A 201 -32.44 8.16 -0.44
CA ASN A 201 -32.15 9.17 -1.44
C ASN A 201 -31.51 8.46 -2.64
N PRO A 202 -32.24 8.23 -3.76
CA PRO A 202 -31.71 7.49 -4.90
C PRO A 202 -30.53 8.22 -5.54
N LEU A 203 -30.51 9.55 -5.48
CA LEU A 203 -29.44 10.38 -6.03
C LEU A 203 -28.09 10.02 -5.39
N LEU A 204 -28.02 9.90 -4.06
CA LEU A 204 -26.77 9.55 -3.36
C LEU A 204 -26.32 8.11 -3.67
N GLY A 205 -27.25 7.17 -3.88
CA GLY A 205 -26.92 5.83 -4.33
C GLY A 205 -26.35 5.81 -5.75
N ILE A 206 -26.92 6.61 -6.65
CA ILE A 206 -26.43 6.78 -8.04
C ILE A 206 -25.05 7.45 -8.04
N ILE A 207 -24.85 8.52 -7.26
CA ILE A 207 -23.54 9.17 -7.12
C ILE A 207 -22.50 8.17 -6.63
N GLY A 208 -22.83 7.34 -5.64
CA GLY A 208 -21.94 6.30 -5.15
C GLY A 208 -21.55 5.28 -6.24
N ALA A 209 -22.50 4.86 -7.07
CA ALA A 209 -22.24 3.96 -8.19
C ALA A 209 -21.38 4.64 -9.28
N VAL A 210 -21.66 5.89 -9.62
CA VAL A 210 -20.87 6.66 -10.60
C VAL A 210 -19.42 6.84 -10.14
N LEU A 211 -19.20 7.16 -8.85
CA LEU A 211 -17.86 7.29 -8.28
C LEU A 211 -17.09 5.97 -8.34
N LEU A 212 -17.73 4.83 -8.02
CA LEU A 212 -17.07 3.51 -8.10
C LEU A 212 -16.75 3.14 -9.54
N ILE A 213 -17.71 3.29 -10.47
CA ILE A 213 -17.49 3.01 -11.88
C ILE A 213 -16.40 3.92 -12.44
N GLY A 214 -16.41 5.21 -12.09
CA GLY A 214 -15.38 6.17 -12.47
C GLY A 214 -13.99 5.74 -11.98
N ALA A 215 -13.86 5.34 -10.71
CA ALA A 215 -12.61 4.82 -10.15
C ALA A 215 -12.13 3.55 -10.87
N TYR A 216 -13.03 2.64 -11.24
CA TYR A 216 -12.67 1.43 -11.97
C TYR A 216 -12.25 1.71 -13.42
N ILE A 217 -12.94 2.62 -14.09
CA ILE A 217 -12.56 3.05 -15.45
C ILE A 217 -11.17 3.70 -15.41
N THR A 218 -10.90 4.60 -14.46
CA THR A 218 -9.58 5.22 -14.33
C THR A 218 -8.48 4.19 -14.07
N ALA A 219 -8.75 3.18 -13.23
CA ALA A 219 -7.80 2.09 -12.98
C ALA A 219 -7.47 1.26 -14.23
N VAL A 220 -8.43 1.14 -15.18
CA VAL A 220 -8.24 0.39 -16.44
C VAL A 220 -7.54 1.24 -17.51
N VAL A 221 -7.95 2.52 -17.63
CA VAL A 221 -7.49 3.41 -18.71
C VAL A 221 -6.04 3.85 -18.54
N ILE A 222 -5.60 4.10 -17.30
CA ILE A 222 -4.24 4.58 -17.05
C ILE A 222 -3.24 3.46 -17.34
N THR A 223 -2.32 3.71 -18.25
CA THR A 223 -1.30 2.74 -18.69
C THR A 223 0.07 3.01 -18.08
N GLU A 224 0.34 4.21 -17.65
CA GLU A 224 1.67 4.65 -17.25
C GLU A 224 1.92 4.57 -15.74
N PRO A 225 3.11 4.08 -15.32
CA PRO A 225 3.43 3.87 -13.91
C PRO A 225 3.39 5.15 -13.08
N LEU A 226 3.95 6.26 -13.57
CA LEU A 226 4.03 7.52 -12.81
C LEU A 226 2.65 8.18 -12.64
N SER A 227 1.86 8.22 -13.71
CA SER A 227 0.47 8.68 -13.67
C SER A 227 -0.38 7.77 -12.80
N ALA A 228 -0.11 6.45 -12.80
CA ALA A 228 -0.81 5.48 -11.97
C ALA A 228 -0.62 5.76 -10.47
N ILE A 229 0.57 6.18 -10.02
CA ILE A 229 0.84 6.54 -8.61
C ILE A 229 -0.05 7.70 -8.17
N LEU A 230 -0.10 8.78 -8.95
CA LEU A 230 -0.89 9.98 -8.60
C LEU A 230 -2.39 9.69 -8.61
N VAL A 231 -2.86 9.03 -9.67
CA VAL A 231 -4.29 8.74 -9.85
C VAL A 231 -4.76 7.64 -8.90
N PHE A 232 -3.88 6.77 -8.44
CA PHE A 232 -4.19 5.77 -7.42
C PHE A 232 -4.80 6.40 -6.16
N PHE A 233 -4.21 7.48 -5.63
CA PHE A 233 -4.75 8.15 -4.45
C PHE A 233 -6.13 8.74 -4.70
N ILE A 234 -6.36 9.33 -5.87
CA ILE A 234 -7.69 9.86 -6.27
C ILE A 234 -8.68 8.71 -6.38
N ALA A 235 -8.31 7.62 -7.05
CA ALA A 235 -9.16 6.43 -7.19
C ALA A 235 -9.51 5.82 -5.82
N VAL A 236 -8.56 5.73 -4.88
CA VAL A 236 -8.80 5.24 -3.52
C VAL A 236 -9.84 6.11 -2.80
N ILE A 237 -9.74 7.45 -2.88
CA ILE A 237 -10.72 8.34 -2.27
C ILE A 237 -12.10 8.14 -2.91
N MET A 238 -12.17 8.02 -4.24
CA MET A 238 -13.43 7.75 -4.96
C MET A 238 -14.03 6.40 -4.54
N VAL A 239 -13.22 5.35 -4.41
CA VAL A 239 -13.66 4.02 -3.95
C VAL A 239 -14.19 4.09 -2.52
N ILE A 240 -13.48 4.78 -1.62
CA ILE A 240 -13.93 4.93 -0.23
C ILE A 240 -15.29 5.62 -0.19
N ILE A 241 -15.41 6.82 -0.77
CA ILE A 241 -16.67 7.60 -0.76
C ILE A 241 -17.78 6.82 -1.48
N GLY A 242 -17.50 6.26 -2.64
CA GLY A 242 -18.45 5.48 -3.43
C GLY A 242 -18.97 4.26 -2.67
N THR A 243 -18.08 3.53 -1.98
CA THR A 243 -18.43 2.37 -1.14
C THR A 243 -19.34 2.76 0.02
N TYR A 244 -19.02 3.86 0.72
CA TYR A 244 -19.89 4.37 1.80
C TYR A 244 -21.28 4.74 1.27
N LEU A 245 -21.35 5.50 0.18
CA LEU A 245 -22.63 5.90 -0.43
C LEU A 245 -23.43 4.69 -0.93
N LEU A 246 -22.77 3.74 -1.60
CA LEU A 246 -23.43 2.55 -2.12
C LEU A 246 -23.91 1.63 -0.99
N MET A 247 -23.11 1.40 0.04
CA MET A 247 -23.50 0.56 1.17
C MET A 247 -24.62 1.17 2.01
N ILE A 248 -24.69 2.51 2.15
CA ILE A 248 -25.71 3.18 2.94
C ILE A 248 -27.02 3.34 2.14
N PHE A 249 -26.94 3.88 0.92
CA PHE A 249 -28.12 4.23 0.13
C PHE A 249 -28.48 3.17 -0.90
N GLY A 250 -27.49 2.58 -1.57
CA GLY A 250 -27.69 1.52 -2.58
C GLY A 250 -28.27 0.25 -1.98
N SER A 251 -27.83 -0.14 -0.76
CA SER A 251 -28.39 -1.30 -0.06
C SER A 251 -29.89 -1.16 0.26
N VAL A 252 -30.32 0.07 0.65
CA VAL A 252 -31.75 0.35 0.88
C VAL A 252 -32.53 0.32 -0.43
N LEU A 253 -31.96 0.83 -1.52
CA LEU A 253 -32.59 0.76 -2.85
C LEU A 253 -32.73 -0.70 -3.33
N LEU A 254 -31.72 -1.52 -3.11
CA LEU A 254 -31.74 -2.95 -3.44
C LEU A 254 -32.85 -3.67 -2.65
N CYS A 255 -32.94 -3.44 -1.35
CA CYS A 255 -33.99 -4.02 -0.53
C CYS A 255 -35.40 -3.60 -1.03
N ARG A 256 -35.60 -2.33 -1.38
CA ARG A 256 -36.87 -1.85 -1.95
C ARG A 256 -37.17 -2.47 -3.32
N PHE A 257 -36.15 -2.66 -4.16
CA PHE A 257 -36.31 -3.36 -5.44
C PHE A 257 -36.75 -4.82 -5.25
N LEU A 258 -36.10 -5.51 -4.28
CA LEU A 258 -36.49 -6.89 -3.93
C LEU A 258 -37.90 -6.97 -3.36
N GLN A 259 -38.34 -5.99 -2.57
CA GLN A 259 -39.72 -5.89 -2.06
C GLN A 259 -40.76 -5.74 -3.19
N LYS A 260 -40.43 -5.03 -4.28
CA LYS A 260 -41.32 -4.88 -5.45
C LYS A 260 -41.49 -6.18 -6.24
N ARG A 261 -40.54 -7.10 -6.17
CA ARG A 261 -40.65 -8.43 -6.84
C ARG A 261 -41.49 -9.39 -5.99
N LYS A 262 -42.80 -9.39 -6.19
CA LYS A 262 -43.80 -10.17 -5.41
C LYS A 262 -43.45 -11.66 -5.31
N THR A 263 -43.02 -12.31 -6.40
CA THR A 263 -42.64 -13.74 -6.47
C THR A 263 -41.44 -14.10 -5.59
N TYR A 264 -40.54 -13.13 -5.32
CA TYR A 264 -39.38 -13.30 -4.43
C TYR A 264 -39.73 -12.94 -2.98
N TYR A 265 -40.41 -11.80 -2.79
CA TYR A 265 -40.66 -11.21 -1.49
C TYR A 265 -41.61 -12.03 -0.61
N TYR A 266 -42.72 -12.58 -1.18
CA TYR A 266 -43.73 -13.33 -0.40
C TYR A 266 -43.34 -14.75 -0.02
N LYS A 267 -42.12 -15.23 -0.32
CA LYS A 267 -41.61 -16.47 0.27
C LYS A 267 -41.36 -16.26 1.75
N PRO A 268 -41.82 -17.17 2.67
CA PRO A 268 -41.76 -16.92 4.12
C PRO A 268 -40.38 -16.49 4.65
N ASN A 269 -39.33 -17.16 4.18
CA ASN A 269 -37.94 -16.83 4.60
C ASN A 269 -37.46 -15.50 4.05
N HIS A 270 -37.89 -15.09 2.85
CA HIS A 270 -37.47 -13.84 2.21
C HIS A 270 -38.25 -12.63 2.76
N PHE A 271 -39.53 -12.82 3.09
CA PHE A 271 -40.34 -11.76 3.67
C PHE A 271 -39.76 -11.21 4.95
N ILE A 272 -39.42 -12.06 5.90
CA ILE A 272 -38.82 -11.67 7.18
C ILE A 272 -37.45 -11.04 6.97
N SER A 273 -36.61 -11.67 6.14
CA SER A 273 -35.24 -11.20 5.90
C SER A 273 -35.20 -9.84 5.20
N VAL A 274 -35.90 -9.66 4.08
CA VAL A 274 -35.90 -8.41 3.31
C VAL A 274 -36.59 -7.28 4.04
N SER A 275 -37.69 -7.58 4.75
CA SER A 275 -38.41 -6.58 5.55
C SER A 275 -37.53 -6.02 6.68
N SER A 276 -36.91 -6.91 7.46
CA SER A 276 -35.99 -6.48 8.55
C SER A 276 -34.72 -5.80 8.02
N MET A 277 -34.16 -6.28 6.89
CA MET A 277 -32.98 -5.69 6.27
C MET A 277 -33.20 -4.27 5.79
N THR A 278 -34.36 -3.92 5.28
CA THR A 278 -34.66 -2.57 4.78
C THR A 278 -34.45 -1.49 5.85
N TYR A 279 -34.84 -1.76 7.08
CA TYR A 279 -34.66 -0.85 8.21
C TYR A 279 -33.18 -0.86 8.73
N ARG A 280 -32.58 -2.02 8.74
CA ARG A 280 -31.20 -2.21 9.23
C ARG A 280 -30.14 -1.66 8.31
N MET A 281 -30.32 -1.80 6.98
CA MET A 281 -29.25 -1.45 6.01
C MET A 281 -28.86 0.02 6.06
N LYS A 282 -29.80 0.97 6.26
CA LYS A 282 -29.45 2.38 6.41
C LYS A 282 -28.57 2.64 7.62
N ARG A 283 -28.86 1.98 8.75
CA ARG A 283 -28.12 2.17 10.01
C ARG A 283 -26.78 1.44 9.96
N ASN A 284 -26.77 0.28 9.33
CA ASN A 284 -25.60 -0.63 9.29
C ASN A 284 -24.69 -0.39 8.09
N GLY A 285 -25.15 0.36 7.08
CA GLY A 285 -24.43 0.59 5.85
C GLY A 285 -23.03 1.19 6.06
N ALA A 286 -22.91 2.14 6.99
CA ALA A 286 -21.60 2.73 7.33
C ALA A 286 -20.63 1.70 7.93
N GLY A 287 -21.11 0.83 8.85
CA GLY A 287 -20.27 -0.23 9.41
C GLY A 287 -19.85 -1.27 8.37
N LEU A 288 -20.77 -1.65 7.45
CA LEU A 288 -20.45 -2.54 6.34
C LEU A 288 -19.43 -1.94 5.38
N ALA A 289 -19.60 -0.65 5.05
CA ALA A 289 -18.64 0.10 4.24
C ALA A 289 -17.26 0.14 4.89
N SER A 290 -17.19 0.44 6.20
CA SER A 290 -15.91 0.44 6.94
C SER A 290 -15.23 -0.92 6.86
N VAL A 291 -15.95 -2.02 7.07
CA VAL A 291 -15.38 -3.38 6.99
C VAL A 291 -14.93 -3.69 5.56
N CYS A 292 -15.69 -3.29 4.53
CA CYS A 292 -15.33 -3.47 3.13
C CYS A 292 -14.03 -2.73 2.79
N VAL A 293 -13.93 -1.46 3.18
CA VAL A 293 -12.74 -0.63 2.95
C VAL A 293 -11.52 -1.19 3.68
N LEU A 294 -11.67 -1.56 4.96
CA LEU A 294 -10.57 -2.15 5.74
C LEU A 294 -10.11 -3.48 5.15
N ALA A 295 -11.04 -4.35 4.75
CA ALA A 295 -10.70 -5.60 4.08
C ALA A 295 -9.96 -5.36 2.76
N THR A 296 -10.39 -4.39 1.96
CA THR A 296 -9.71 -4.00 0.73
C THR A 296 -8.29 -3.48 1.01
N MET A 297 -8.13 -2.62 2.02
CA MET A 297 -6.81 -2.10 2.42
C MET A 297 -5.86 -3.24 2.83
N VAL A 298 -6.32 -4.19 3.65
CA VAL A 298 -5.53 -5.37 4.04
C VAL A 298 -5.11 -6.18 2.81
N LEU A 299 -6.06 -6.47 1.92
CA LEU A 299 -5.78 -7.26 0.71
C LEU A 299 -4.78 -6.57 -0.21
N VAL A 300 -4.98 -5.28 -0.47
CA VAL A 300 -4.07 -4.48 -1.32
C VAL A 300 -2.68 -4.44 -0.71
N MET A 301 -2.55 -4.14 0.58
CA MET A 301 -1.25 -4.01 1.24
C MET A 301 -0.50 -5.33 1.27
N ILE A 302 -1.13 -6.39 1.77
CA ILE A 302 -0.47 -7.71 1.87
C ILE A 302 -0.09 -8.21 0.47
N SER A 303 -1.00 -8.18 -0.51
CA SER A 303 -0.70 -8.72 -1.84
C SER A 303 0.41 -7.95 -2.55
N SER A 304 0.39 -6.61 -2.49
CA SER A 304 1.40 -5.78 -3.16
C SER A 304 2.78 -5.94 -2.54
N THR A 305 2.86 -5.88 -1.21
CA THR A 305 4.15 -5.96 -0.50
C THR A 305 4.73 -7.38 -0.51
N THR A 306 3.88 -8.42 -0.44
CA THR A 306 4.30 -9.81 -0.61
C THR A 306 4.84 -10.04 -2.02
N CYS A 307 4.18 -9.46 -3.02
CA CYS A 307 4.61 -9.56 -4.41
C CYS A 307 5.96 -8.88 -4.64
N LEU A 308 6.20 -7.70 -4.04
CA LEU A 308 7.50 -7.03 -4.09
C LEU A 308 8.60 -7.90 -3.47
N LEU A 309 8.36 -8.47 -2.29
CA LEU A 309 9.34 -9.30 -1.60
C LEU A 309 9.70 -10.57 -2.40
N PHE A 310 8.70 -11.31 -2.91
CA PHE A 310 8.96 -12.51 -3.71
C PHE A 310 9.47 -12.22 -5.12
N GLY A 311 9.21 -11.03 -5.64
CA GLY A 311 9.70 -10.57 -6.93
C GLY A 311 11.03 -9.80 -6.86
N THR A 312 11.67 -9.75 -5.69
CA THR A 312 12.94 -9.04 -5.50
C THR A 312 14.02 -9.53 -6.47
N GLU A 313 14.18 -10.84 -6.61
CA GLU A 313 15.18 -11.42 -7.53
C GLU A 313 14.88 -11.09 -8.99
N ASP A 314 13.61 -11.11 -9.41
CA ASP A 314 13.22 -10.71 -10.77
C ASP A 314 13.59 -9.24 -11.04
N SER A 315 13.38 -8.37 -10.04
CA SER A 315 13.73 -6.94 -10.15
C SER A 315 15.24 -6.72 -10.20
N ILE A 316 16.01 -7.46 -9.39
CA ILE A 316 17.48 -7.41 -9.37
C ILE A 316 18.04 -7.90 -10.70
N ASN A 317 17.58 -9.06 -11.21
CA ASN A 317 18.01 -9.60 -12.49
C ASN A 317 17.69 -8.69 -13.67
N THR A 318 16.59 -7.92 -13.57
CA THR A 318 16.24 -6.94 -14.60
C THR A 318 17.16 -5.72 -14.55
N ARG A 319 17.53 -5.24 -13.35
CA ARG A 319 18.43 -4.10 -13.18
C ARG A 319 19.89 -4.43 -13.45
N TYR A 320 20.33 -5.59 -13.01
CA TYR A 320 21.73 -6.02 -13.08
C TYR A 320 21.86 -7.24 -14.00
N PRO A 321 22.05 -7.03 -15.31
CA PRO A 321 22.21 -8.13 -16.26
C PRO A 321 23.53 -8.90 -16.05
N ARG A 322 24.52 -8.30 -15.34
CA ARG A 322 25.79 -8.86 -14.90
C ARG A 322 26.09 -8.43 -13.48
N ASP A 323 27.09 -9.03 -12.84
CA ASP A 323 27.42 -8.74 -11.44
C ASP A 323 27.91 -7.31 -11.26
N ILE A 324 28.70 -6.79 -12.20
CA ILE A 324 29.17 -5.40 -12.21
C ILE A 324 28.64 -4.68 -13.46
N VAL A 325 28.08 -3.52 -13.25
CA VAL A 325 27.57 -2.62 -14.29
C VAL A 325 28.28 -1.27 -14.15
N LEU A 326 28.92 -0.85 -15.21
CA LEU A 326 29.65 0.41 -15.29
C LEU A 326 29.05 1.30 -16.39
N SER A 327 28.92 2.58 -16.10
CA SER A 327 28.52 3.61 -17.06
C SER A 327 29.46 4.81 -16.97
N THR A 328 30.02 5.20 -18.10
CA THR A 328 30.86 6.39 -18.24
C THR A 328 30.21 7.36 -19.22
N GLY A 329 29.94 8.58 -18.80
CA GLY A 329 29.36 9.64 -19.64
C GLY A 329 30.43 10.63 -20.10
N PHE A 330 30.34 11.05 -21.35
CA PHE A 330 31.24 12.01 -21.99
C PHE A 330 30.51 13.26 -22.44
N ASP A 331 31.26 14.35 -22.58
CA ASP A 331 30.75 15.65 -23.04
C ASP A 331 30.42 15.68 -24.53
N THR A 332 31.20 14.95 -25.33
CA THR A 332 31.14 14.96 -26.79
C THR A 332 31.20 13.54 -27.32
N ILE A 333 30.77 13.38 -28.58
CA ILE A 333 30.83 12.10 -29.27
C ILE A 333 32.28 11.56 -29.42
N ASP A 334 33.27 12.46 -29.52
CA ASP A 334 34.66 12.07 -29.58
C ASP A 334 35.18 11.37 -28.33
N GLY A 335 34.47 11.56 -27.19
CA GLY A 335 34.69 10.78 -25.98
C GLY A 335 34.45 9.27 -26.15
N LEU A 336 33.60 8.90 -27.10
CA LEU A 336 33.27 7.51 -27.46
C LEU A 336 34.22 6.91 -28.51
N ASP A 337 35.33 7.57 -28.82
CA ASP A 337 36.35 7.01 -29.72
C ASP A 337 37.06 5.80 -29.06
N ASP A 338 37.43 4.84 -29.87
CA ASP A 338 38.00 3.56 -29.43
C ASP A 338 39.19 3.72 -28.47
N SER A 339 40.07 4.76 -28.70
CA SER A 339 41.21 5.00 -27.82
C SER A 339 40.82 5.41 -26.38
N ASN A 340 39.71 6.13 -26.22
CA ASN A 340 39.20 6.53 -24.90
C ASN A 340 38.50 5.36 -24.21
N ILE A 341 37.73 4.60 -24.99
CA ILE A 341 37.03 3.40 -24.51
C ILE A 341 38.04 2.34 -24.05
N GLU A 342 39.12 2.10 -24.80
CA GLU A 342 40.17 1.17 -24.43
C GLU A 342 40.88 1.58 -23.13
N LYS A 343 41.10 2.89 -22.92
CA LYS A 343 41.67 3.39 -21.66
C LYS A 343 40.76 3.14 -20.46
N VAL A 344 39.46 3.42 -20.62
CA VAL A 344 38.46 3.14 -19.58
C VAL A 344 38.39 1.65 -19.31
N ALA A 345 38.31 0.82 -20.35
CA ALA A 345 38.26 -0.63 -20.25
C ALA A 345 39.50 -1.18 -19.55
N ALA A 346 40.70 -0.76 -19.97
CA ALA A 346 42.00 -1.22 -19.37
C ALA A 346 42.09 -0.77 -17.90
N GLY A 347 41.62 0.41 -17.54
CA GLY A 347 41.54 0.87 -16.15
C GLY A 347 40.68 -0.03 -15.26
N VAL A 348 39.48 -0.40 -15.77
CA VAL A 348 38.55 -1.31 -15.09
C VAL A 348 39.19 -2.69 -14.93
N ASP A 349 39.74 -3.22 -16.02
CA ASP A 349 40.33 -4.57 -16.01
C ASP A 349 41.55 -4.65 -15.08
N SER A 350 42.38 -3.62 -15.05
CA SER A 350 43.50 -3.50 -14.10
C SER A 350 43.04 -3.51 -12.65
N LEU A 351 41.96 -2.76 -12.35
CA LEU A 351 41.46 -2.72 -11.00
C LEU A 351 40.76 -4.04 -10.61
N ALA A 352 39.99 -4.63 -11.49
CA ALA A 352 39.40 -5.95 -11.31
C ALA A 352 40.48 -7.02 -11.04
N ALA A 353 41.58 -6.97 -11.77
CA ALA A 353 42.71 -7.87 -11.57
C ALA A 353 43.40 -7.65 -10.20
N SER A 354 43.54 -6.40 -9.74
CA SER A 354 44.11 -6.08 -8.42
C SER A 354 43.28 -6.64 -7.27
N HIS A 355 41.98 -6.71 -7.42
CA HIS A 355 41.03 -7.34 -6.49
C HIS A 355 40.87 -8.86 -6.70
N LYS A 356 41.58 -9.44 -7.65
CA LYS A 356 41.44 -10.87 -8.02
C LYS A 356 39.98 -11.25 -8.38
N ALA A 357 39.32 -10.39 -9.09
CA ALA A 357 37.90 -10.50 -9.36
C ALA A 357 37.52 -11.62 -10.34
N ASN A 358 38.53 -12.28 -11.01
CA ASN A 358 38.29 -13.29 -12.04
C ASN A 358 37.17 -12.89 -13.02
N ALA A 359 37.28 -11.66 -13.53
CA ALA A 359 36.23 -11.05 -14.36
C ALA A 359 36.01 -11.87 -15.65
N SER A 360 34.76 -12.15 -15.96
CA SER A 360 34.31 -12.96 -17.09
C SER A 360 33.05 -12.40 -17.75
N ASN A 361 32.61 -12.99 -18.87
CA ASN A 361 31.37 -12.63 -19.55
C ASN A 361 31.25 -11.14 -19.89
N PHE A 362 32.32 -10.52 -20.36
CA PHE A 362 32.36 -9.12 -20.71
C PHE A 362 31.36 -8.80 -21.82
N ALA A 363 30.62 -7.72 -21.63
CA ALA A 363 29.82 -7.07 -22.64
C ALA A 363 30.00 -5.55 -22.54
N SER A 364 29.99 -4.86 -23.65
CA SER A 364 30.07 -3.40 -23.67
C SER A 364 29.42 -2.81 -24.91
N TYR A 365 28.89 -1.60 -24.78
CA TYR A 365 28.39 -0.86 -25.93
C TYR A 365 28.43 0.64 -25.69
N ARG A 366 28.47 1.38 -26.79
CA ARG A 366 28.36 2.84 -26.83
C ARG A 366 26.89 3.21 -27.05
N SER A 367 26.44 4.27 -26.42
CA SER A 367 25.09 4.80 -26.67
C SER A 367 25.06 6.32 -26.63
N VAL A 368 24.25 6.89 -27.50
CA VAL A 368 23.78 8.27 -27.37
C VAL A 368 22.41 8.26 -26.77
N VAL A 369 22.34 8.72 -25.51
CA VAL A 369 21.14 8.65 -24.70
C VAL A 369 20.47 10.02 -24.62
N THR A 370 19.18 10.08 -24.89
CA THR A 370 18.37 11.28 -24.71
C THR A 370 16.94 10.91 -24.32
N VAL A 371 16.21 11.90 -23.82
CA VAL A 371 14.78 11.78 -23.52
C VAL A 371 14.02 12.69 -24.51
N GLY A 372 12.93 12.18 -25.03
CA GLY A 372 12.14 12.93 -26.00
C GLY A 372 10.77 12.33 -26.29
N THR A 373 10.16 12.74 -27.37
CA THR A 373 8.83 12.29 -27.80
C THR A 373 8.89 11.62 -29.17
N ILE A 374 7.96 10.72 -29.42
CA ILE A 374 7.75 10.10 -30.72
C ILE A 374 6.53 10.76 -31.35
N SER A 375 6.74 11.43 -32.51
CA SER A 375 5.62 11.96 -33.27
C SER A 375 5.09 10.95 -34.31
N ASP A 376 3.94 11.26 -34.90
CA ASP A 376 3.36 10.44 -35.95
C ASP A 376 4.37 10.24 -37.11
N GLY A 377 4.46 8.99 -37.59
CA GLY A 377 5.43 8.59 -38.60
C GLY A 377 6.79 8.17 -38.09
N GLY A 378 6.99 8.05 -36.76
CA GLY A 378 8.23 7.53 -36.17
C GLY A 378 9.37 8.54 -36.08
N LYS A 379 9.06 9.86 -36.07
CA LYS A 379 10.06 10.91 -35.85
C LYS A 379 10.34 11.03 -34.36
N LEU A 380 11.60 10.87 -33.96
CA LEU A 380 12.08 11.01 -32.57
C LEU A 380 12.57 12.43 -32.38
N ILE A 381 11.94 13.15 -31.47
CA ILE A 381 12.28 14.54 -31.16
C ILE A 381 12.96 14.56 -29.80
N ALA A 382 14.29 14.83 -29.81
CA ALA A 382 15.07 15.01 -28.60
C ALA A 382 14.70 16.34 -27.92
N GLY A 383 14.56 16.30 -26.61
CA GLY A 383 14.31 17.52 -25.83
C GLY A 383 12.98 17.49 -25.08
N GLY A 384 13.07 17.83 -23.84
CA GLY A 384 11.99 18.01 -22.89
C GLY A 384 12.60 18.25 -21.53
N THR A 385 12.59 19.50 -21.06
CA THR A 385 13.02 19.84 -19.73
C THR A 385 12.05 19.23 -18.72
N GLY A 386 12.49 18.16 -18.07
CA GLY A 386 11.87 17.62 -16.86
C GLY A 386 10.44 17.11 -17.08
N VAL A 387 10.20 15.90 -16.65
CA VAL A 387 8.83 15.37 -16.47
C VAL A 387 8.10 16.31 -15.52
N ALA A 388 7.33 17.26 -16.02
CA ALA A 388 6.41 18.03 -15.21
C ALA A 388 5.40 17.01 -14.65
N ILE A 389 5.35 16.89 -13.33
CA ILE A 389 4.38 16.06 -12.62
C ILE A 389 2.98 16.50 -13.09
N GLY A 390 2.28 15.65 -13.84
CA GLY A 390 0.94 15.93 -14.40
C GLY A 390 0.86 16.17 -15.91
N SER A 391 1.97 16.22 -16.65
CA SER A 391 1.95 16.11 -18.11
C SER A 391 1.77 14.64 -18.51
N ASN A 392 1.08 14.39 -19.63
CA ASN A 392 0.94 13.05 -20.19
C ASN A 392 2.33 12.43 -20.36
N SER A 393 2.73 11.53 -19.47
CA SER A 393 4.04 10.87 -19.48
C SER A 393 4.21 9.91 -20.66
N ASN A 394 3.13 9.58 -21.39
CA ASN A 394 3.18 8.96 -22.71
C ASN A 394 3.96 9.79 -23.75
N ALA A 395 4.27 11.03 -23.42
CA ALA A 395 5.02 11.89 -24.30
C ALA A 395 6.53 11.63 -24.25
N TYR A 396 7.07 11.08 -23.14
CA TYR A 396 8.52 10.97 -22.98
C TYR A 396 9.00 9.52 -23.03
N THR A 397 9.91 9.27 -23.96
CA THR A 397 10.58 7.99 -24.17
C THR A 397 12.09 8.22 -24.11
N CYS A 398 12.82 7.33 -23.46
CA CYS A 398 14.26 7.32 -23.54
C CYS A 398 14.68 6.72 -24.88
N PHE A 399 15.59 7.39 -25.56
CA PHE A 399 16.16 6.95 -26.83
C PHE A 399 17.63 6.64 -26.64
N ASP A 400 18.01 5.44 -27.06
CA ASP A 400 19.38 4.93 -27.05
C ASP A 400 19.79 4.63 -28.49
N VAL A 401 20.69 5.42 -29.06
CA VAL A 401 21.26 5.16 -30.39
C VAL A 401 22.58 4.40 -30.17
N VAL A 402 22.67 3.20 -30.71
CA VAL A 402 23.77 2.25 -30.51
C VAL A 402 24.36 1.82 -31.87
N PRO A 403 25.69 1.69 -32.03
CA PRO A 403 26.26 1.17 -33.28
C PRO A 403 25.90 -0.31 -33.45
N ILE A 404 25.66 -0.72 -34.71
CA ILE A 404 25.30 -2.10 -35.06
C ILE A 404 26.43 -3.11 -34.66
N GLU A 405 27.66 -2.66 -34.66
CA GLU A 405 28.84 -3.45 -34.28
C GLU A 405 28.76 -3.85 -32.83
N ASP A 406 28.38 -2.90 -31.95
CA ASP A 406 28.23 -3.15 -30.50
C ASP A 406 27.01 -4.04 -30.25
N TYR A 407 25.90 -3.88 -31.00
CA TYR A 407 24.76 -4.80 -30.93
C TYR A 407 25.18 -6.23 -31.28
N ASN A 408 25.93 -6.41 -32.38
CA ASN A 408 26.41 -7.70 -32.82
C ASN A 408 27.33 -8.34 -31.77
N ALA A 409 28.25 -7.55 -31.21
CA ALA A 409 29.17 -8.01 -30.16
C ALA A 409 28.43 -8.48 -28.89
N VAL A 410 27.44 -7.69 -28.43
CA VAL A 410 26.66 -8.00 -27.23
C VAL A 410 25.74 -9.20 -27.44
N MET A 411 25.12 -9.32 -28.61
CA MET A 411 24.13 -10.37 -28.88
C MET A 411 24.75 -11.65 -29.52
N GLY A 412 26.06 -11.63 -29.86
CA GLY A 412 26.70 -12.71 -30.56
C GLY A 412 26.15 -12.95 -31.96
N MET A 413 25.71 -11.85 -32.64
CA MET A 413 25.08 -11.88 -33.96
C MET A 413 26.00 -11.25 -35.02
N ASN A 414 25.69 -11.43 -36.31
CA ASN A 414 26.41 -10.85 -37.45
C ASN A 414 25.40 -10.14 -38.36
N GLU A 415 24.59 -9.27 -37.80
CA GLU A 415 23.63 -8.49 -38.60
C GLU A 415 24.35 -7.39 -39.40
N THR A 416 23.94 -7.22 -40.63
CA THR A 416 24.41 -6.13 -41.52
C THR A 416 23.24 -5.22 -41.87
N LEU A 417 23.48 -3.93 -41.84
CA LEU A 417 22.50 -2.90 -42.19
C LEU A 417 22.92 -2.14 -43.45
N ALA A 418 21.97 -1.88 -44.33
CA ALA A 418 22.19 -0.90 -45.37
C ALA A 418 22.31 0.52 -44.77
N PRO A 419 22.91 1.50 -45.48
CA PRO A 419 23.10 2.85 -44.96
C PRO A 419 21.81 3.58 -44.53
N ASP A 420 20.65 3.11 -44.98
CA ASP A 420 19.32 3.65 -44.69
C ASP A 420 18.46 2.73 -43.83
N GLU A 421 19.05 1.64 -43.26
CA GLU A 421 18.32 0.68 -42.42
C GLU A 421 18.74 0.78 -40.93
N VAL A 422 17.79 0.43 -40.06
CA VAL A 422 18.03 0.28 -38.61
C VAL A 422 17.32 -0.95 -38.07
N ILE A 423 17.83 -1.47 -36.94
CA ILE A 423 17.12 -2.42 -36.08
C ILE A 423 16.62 -1.64 -34.85
N VAL A 424 15.41 -1.95 -34.37
CA VAL A 424 14.81 -1.26 -33.21
C VAL A 424 14.47 -2.28 -32.15
N TYR A 425 14.78 -1.97 -30.90
CA TYR A 425 14.33 -2.72 -29.74
C TYR A 425 13.55 -1.79 -28.80
N GLY A 426 12.32 -2.16 -28.46
CA GLY A 426 11.49 -1.39 -27.54
C GLY A 426 11.44 -2.05 -26.15
N TYR A 427 11.98 -1.39 -25.14
CA TYR A 427 11.86 -1.81 -23.74
C TYR A 427 10.62 -1.19 -23.11
N ARG A 428 9.71 -2.00 -22.57
CA ARG A 428 8.40 -1.64 -22.02
C ARG A 428 7.41 -1.01 -23.02
N MET A 429 7.75 -0.99 -24.31
CA MET A 429 6.86 -0.57 -25.37
C MET A 429 7.14 -1.35 -26.65
N LYS A 430 6.18 -1.35 -27.56
CA LYS A 430 6.37 -1.90 -28.93
C LYS A 430 6.47 -0.73 -29.91
N TYR A 431 7.56 -0.69 -30.67
CA TYR A 431 7.67 0.24 -31.80
C TYR A 431 6.73 -0.18 -32.92
N LYS A 432 5.94 0.76 -33.44
CA LYS A 432 4.84 0.46 -34.37
C LYS A 432 5.05 1.01 -35.80
N TYR A 433 6.13 1.76 -36.00
CA TYR A 433 6.37 2.43 -37.28
C TYR A 433 7.41 1.66 -38.11
N ASP A 434 7.26 1.72 -39.46
CA ASP A 434 8.19 1.10 -40.39
C ASP A 434 9.43 1.98 -40.67
N THR A 435 9.45 3.19 -40.13
CA THR A 435 10.55 4.15 -40.27
C THR A 435 10.91 4.81 -38.97
N VAL A 436 12.17 5.22 -38.81
CA VAL A 436 12.70 6.02 -37.71
C VAL A 436 13.38 7.26 -38.25
N THR A 437 12.96 8.43 -37.84
CA THR A 437 13.63 9.70 -38.14
C THR A 437 14.28 10.27 -36.89
N LEU A 438 15.59 10.45 -36.88
CA LEU A 438 16.34 10.98 -35.76
C LEU A 438 16.37 12.52 -35.81
N GLY A 439 15.60 13.16 -34.92
CA GLY A 439 15.48 14.62 -34.90
C GLY A 439 15.03 15.19 -36.27
N ASP A 440 15.74 16.21 -36.74
CA ASP A 440 15.57 16.76 -38.13
C ASP A 440 16.52 16.13 -39.13
N GLY A 441 17.16 15.01 -38.75
CA GLY A 441 18.12 14.32 -39.58
C GLY A 441 17.53 13.29 -40.52
N LYS A 442 18.32 12.24 -40.76
CA LYS A 442 18.01 11.19 -41.70
C LYS A 442 16.88 10.28 -41.26
N THR A 443 16.03 9.86 -42.17
CA THR A 443 15.00 8.84 -41.98
C THR A 443 15.56 7.48 -42.40
N TYR A 444 15.44 6.52 -41.48
CA TYR A 444 15.88 5.14 -41.65
C TYR A 444 14.66 4.21 -41.76
N LYS A 445 14.79 3.13 -42.49
CA LYS A 445 13.81 2.05 -42.57
C LYS A 445 14.07 1.06 -41.44
N VAL A 446 13.02 0.61 -40.76
CA VAL A 446 13.12 -0.44 -39.78
C VAL A 446 13.24 -1.80 -40.49
N LYS A 447 14.44 -2.39 -40.54
CA LYS A 447 14.67 -3.73 -41.09
C LYS A 447 13.96 -4.80 -40.28
N LYS A 448 14.08 -4.75 -38.95
CA LYS A 448 13.40 -5.64 -38.00
C LYS A 448 13.30 -5.00 -36.64
N THR A 449 12.37 -5.54 -35.81
CA THR A 449 12.32 -5.26 -34.40
C THR A 449 13.01 -6.42 -33.64
N ALA A 450 13.99 -6.10 -32.78
CA ALA A 450 14.67 -7.11 -31.97
C ALA A 450 13.76 -7.52 -30.78
N ASP A 451 13.84 -8.79 -30.39
CA ASP A 451 13.06 -9.32 -29.26
C ASP A 451 13.71 -9.05 -27.91
N SER A 452 15.03 -8.87 -27.87
CA SER A 452 15.82 -8.65 -26.66
C SER A 452 17.08 -7.84 -26.93
N PHE A 453 17.59 -7.16 -25.92
CA PHE A 453 18.90 -6.52 -25.88
C PHE A 453 19.38 -6.44 -24.44
N LEU A 454 20.70 -6.36 -24.23
CA LEU A 454 21.30 -6.12 -22.93
C LEU A 454 21.10 -4.66 -22.53
N ILE A 455 20.05 -4.40 -21.76
CA ILE A 455 19.75 -3.02 -21.32
C ILE A 455 20.66 -2.61 -20.17
N ASP A 456 20.97 -1.32 -20.11
CA ASP A 456 21.68 -0.75 -18.96
C ASP A 456 20.79 -0.68 -17.73
N GLY A 457 21.41 -0.67 -16.55
CA GLY A 457 20.68 -0.60 -15.28
C GLY A 457 19.87 0.68 -15.09
N ASP A 458 20.31 1.78 -15.70
CA ASP A 458 19.62 3.08 -15.64
C ASP A 458 18.32 3.04 -16.43
N SER A 459 18.34 2.47 -17.64
CA SER A 459 17.13 2.26 -18.47
C SER A 459 16.16 1.28 -17.81
N ALA A 460 16.69 0.28 -17.11
CA ALA A 460 15.86 -0.67 -16.34
C ALA A 460 15.12 0.02 -15.17
N VAL A 461 15.74 1.00 -14.52
CA VAL A 461 15.15 1.77 -13.40
C VAL A 461 14.25 2.89 -13.88
N ASN A 462 14.47 3.42 -15.09
CA ASN A 462 13.63 4.47 -15.64
C ASN A 462 12.18 4.01 -15.75
N ILE A 463 11.28 4.84 -15.25
CA ILE A 463 9.84 4.63 -15.34
C ILE A 463 9.36 4.81 -16.78
N ALA A 464 10.05 5.64 -17.56
CA ALA A 464 9.78 5.85 -18.97
C ALA A 464 10.14 4.61 -19.79
N SER A 465 9.43 4.41 -20.90
CA SER A 465 9.79 3.40 -21.89
C SER A 465 11.10 3.79 -22.59
N SER A 466 11.87 2.81 -23.04
CA SER A 466 13.11 3.06 -23.79
C SER A 466 13.04 2.43 -25.18
N ILE A 467 13.67 3.06 -26.14
CA ILE A 467 13.86 2.55 -27.50
C ILE A 467 15.35 2.57 -27.82
N TYR A 468 15.88 1.40 -28.15
CA TYR A 468 17.24 1.22 -28.64
C TYR A 468 17.17 1.16 -30.16
N ILE A 469 18.01 1.96 -30.84
CA ILE A 469 18.06 2.09 -32.27
C ILE A 469 19.48 1.73 -32.70
N PHE A 470 19.62 0.62 -33.41
CA PHE A 470 20.91 0.11 -33.85
C PHE A 470 21.17 0.62 -35.29
N VAL A 471 22.22 1.42 -35.40
CA VAL A 471 22.51 2.20 -36.63
C VAL A 471 23.81 1.73 -37.31
N PRO A 472 23.90 1.81 -38.68
CA PRO A 472 25.11 1.42 -39.38
C PRO A 472 26.23 2.49 -39.30
N ASP A 473 25.91 3.77 -39.24
CA ASP A 473 26.86 4.87 -39.07
C ASP A 473 26.54 5.65 -37.80
N PHE A 474 27.23 5.29 -36.70
CA PHE A 474 26.97 5.83 -35.39
C PHE A 474 27.29 7.32 -35.25
N LYS A 475 28.43 7.80 -35.83
CA LYS A 475 28.83 9.21 -35.73
C LYS A 475 27.86 10.12 -36.47
N SER A 476 27.41 9.74 -37.64
CA SER A 476 26.42 10.49 -38.41
C SER A 476 25.07 10.55 -37.69
N ALA A 477 24.56 9.41 -37.24
CA ALA A 477 23.30 9.30 -36.52
C ALA A 477 23.32 10.11 -35.21
N ALA A 478 24.40 10.02 -34.44
CA ALA A 478 24.60 10.77 -33.22
C ALA A 478 24.63 12.30 -33.44
N THR A 479 25.27 12.75 -34.53
CA THR A 479 25.32 14.16 -34.90
C THR A 479 23.95 14.67 -35.29
N ASP A 480 23.20 13.91 -36.06
CA ASP A 480 21.83 14.26 -36.49
C ASP A 480 20.89 14.35 -35.27
N PHE A 481 21.06 13.47 -34.30
CA PHE A 481 20.25 13.44 -33.09
C PHE A 481 20.63 14.53 -32.08
N ALA A 482 21.89 14.92 -32.03
CA ALA A 482 22.43 15.93 -31.09
C ALA A 482 22.17 17.38 -31.53
N LYS A 483 21.61 17.63 -32.72
CA LYS A 483 21.24 18.99 -33.13
C LYS A 483 20.07 19.47 -32.26
N PRO A 484 20.32 20.34 -31.27
CA PRO A 484 19.25 20.75 -30.36
C PRO A 484 18.39 21.85 -31.01
N GLU A 485 17.10 21.66 -31.02
CA GLU A 485 16.18 22.78 -30.90
C GLU A 485 16.21 23.25 -29.44
N ASN A 486 17.23 24.06 -29.11
CA ASN A 486 17.44 24.52 -27.73
C ASN A 486 16.67 25.78 -27.41
N HIS A 487 15.73 25.71 -26.47
CA HIS A 487 15.11 26.90 -25.91
C HIS A 487 15.81 27.41 -24.62
N ASN A 488 16.74 26.68 -23.98
CA ASN A 488 17.32 27.10 -22.70
C ASN A 488 18.76 26.64 -22.40
N GLY A 489 19.56 26.25 -23.37
CA GLY A 489 20.99 25.93 -23.12
C GLY A 489 21.25 24.66 -22.27
N VAL A 490 20.22 23.84 -22.04
CA VAL A 490 20.35 22.60 -21.30
C VAL A 490 20.73 21.48 -22.28
N ARG A 491 21.79 20.74 -21.97
CA ARG A 491 22.17 19.55 -22.74
C ARG A 491 21.04 18.52 -22.72
N THR A 492 20.60 18.11 -23.89
CA THR A 492 19.53 17.10 -24.04
C THR A 492 20.08 15.72 -24.39
N VAL A 493 21.37 15.61 -24.67
CA VAL A 493 22.01 14.40 -25.16
C VAL A 493 23.21 14.04 -24.28
N ASN A 494 23.31 12.77 -23.90
CA ASN A 494 24.41 12.21 -23.13
C ASN A 494 25.10 11.13 -23.96
N TYR A 495 26.42 11.18 -24.04
CA TYR A 495 27.25 10.18 -24.72
C TYR A 495 27.76 9.21 -23.69
N LYS A 496 27.30 7.95 -23.71
CA LYS A 496 27.59 6.97 -22.69
C LYS A 496 28.32 5.75 -23.24
N TYR A 497 29.25 5.24 -22.46
CA TYR A 497 29.85 3.92 -22.63
C TYR A 497 29.43 3.04 -21.48
N PHE A 498 28.89 1.88 -21.77
CA PHE A 498 28.48 0.87 -20.81
C PHE A 498 29.42 -0.34 -20.87
N ARG A 499 29.81 -0.85 -19.71
CA ARG A 499 30.59 -2.09 -19.59
C ARG A 499 30.00 -2.96 -18.49
N PHE A 500 29.90 -4.24 -18.78
CA PHE A 500 29.32 -5.25 -17.91
C PHE A 500 30.26 -6.42 -17.80
N PHE A 501 30.37 -7.03 -16.62
CA PHE A 501 31.11 -8.29 -16.43
C PHE A 501 30.62 -9.03 -15.17
N ASP A 502 30.86 -10.34 -15.14
CA ASP A 502 30.60 -11.18 -13.99
C ASP A 502 31.89 -11.34 -13.18
N THR A 503 31.77 -11.58 -11.86
CA THR A 503 32.90 -11.70 -10.93
C THR A 503 32.66 -12.84 -9.94
N GLU A 504 33.73 -13.45 -9.41
CA GLU A 504 33.67 -14.44 -8.33
C GLU A 504 33.83 -13.79 -6.94
N LEU A 505 33.84 -12.46 -6.84
CA LEU A 505 33.97 -11.78 -5.56
C LEU A 505 32.69 -11.96 -4.72
N ASP A 506 32.88 -11.98 -3.41
CA ASP A 506 31.78 -11.86 -2.48
C ASP A 506 31.26 -10.39 -2.42
N THR A 507 30.15 -10.15 -1.73
CA THR A 507 29.54 -8.83 -1.60
C THR A 507 30.51 -7.77 -1.06
N ALA A 508 31.39 -8.15 -0.13
CA ALA A 508 32.39 -7.23 0.44
C ALA A 508 33.47 -6.87 -0.58
N GLY A 509 33.93 -7.86 -1.35
CA GLY A 509 34.90 -7.68 -2.43
C GLY A 509 34.36 -6.85 -3.57
N GLU A 510 33.11 -7.06 -4.01
CA GLU A 510 32.46 -6.24 -5.03
C GLU A 510 32.30 -4.78 -4.58
N ARG A 511 31.92 -4.54 -3.32
CA ARG A 511 31.85 -3.19 -2.76
C ARG A 511 33.21 -2.51 -2.69
N ALA A 512 34.25 -3.24 -2.26
CA ALA A 512 35.61 -2.69 -2.25
C ALA A 512 36.05 -2.31 -3.66
N LEU A 513 35.83 -3.19 -4.65
CA LEU A 513 36.12 -2.91 -6.06
C LEU A 513 35.38 -1.64 -6.55
N CYS A 514 34.08 -1.52 -6.26
CA CYS A 514 33.29 -0.37 -6.66
C CYS A 514 33.78 0.94 -6.00
N ASN A 515 34.11 0.90 -4.70
CA ASN A 515 34.60 2.06 -3.97
C ASN A 515 35.97 2.50 -4.49
N ASP A 516 36.90 1.57 -4.67
CA ASP A 516 38.23 1.87 -5.17
C ASP A 516 38.17 2.42 -6.61
N TYR A 517 37.22 1.92 -7.41
CA TYR A 517 37.02 2.46 -8.75
C TYR A 517 36.44 3.89 -8.72
N ILE A 518 35.51 4.20 -7.84
CA ILE A 518 34.99 5.56 -7.64
C ILE A 518 36.12 6.49 -7.18
N ASP A 519 36.96 6.04 -6.26
CA ASP A 519 38.06 6.86 -5.75
C ASP A 519 39.21 7.06 -6.78
N ALA A 520 39.48 6.05 -7.60
CA ALA A 520 40.45 6.15 -8.68
C ALA A 520 39.99 7.09 -9.82
N THR A 521 38.69 7.19 -10.05
CA THR A 521 38.12 8.01 -11.14
C THR A 521 37.89 9.46 -10.75
N LYS A 522 37.69 9.80 -9.48
CA LYS A 522 37.53 11.20 -9.00
C LYS A 522 38.63 12.16 -9.49
N PRO A 523 39.92 11.84 -9.34
CA PRO A 523 40.97 12.73 -9.86
C PRO A 523 41.05 12.74 -11.38
N VAL A 524 40.67 11.64 -12.04
CA VAL A 524 40.67 11.53 -13.49
C VAL A 524 39.54 12.36 -14.11
N MET A 525 38.35 12.39 -13.50
CA MET A 525 37.24 13.25 -13.93
C MET A 525 37.62 14.75 -13.96
N SER A 526 38.47 15.20 -13.04
CA SER A 526 38.95 16.57 -13.02
C SER A 526 40.03 16.85 -14.07
N SER A 527 40.73 15.87 -14.58
CA SER A 527 41.82 15.97 -15.55
C SER A 527 41.43 15.68 -17.01
N TYR A 528 40.44 14.84 -17.21
CA TYR A 528 39.83 14.61 -18.54
C TYR A 528 38.68 15.60 -18.76
N GLY A 529 38.98 16.71 -19.43
CA GLY A 529 37.99 17.76 -19.71
C GLY A 529 36.71 17.32 -20.45
N ASN A 530 36.61 16.05 -20.84
CA ASN A 530 35.52 15.49 -21.60
C ASN A 530 34.70 14.42 -20.85
N MET A 531 35.11 14.03 -19.62
CA MET A 531 34.36 13.03 -18.83
C MET A 531 33.44 13.75 -17.84
N MET A 532 32.13 13.60 -17.97
CA MET A 532 31.14 14.29 -17.14
C MET A 532 30.54 13.47 -16.02
N SER A 533 30.37 12.18 -16.22
CA SER A 533 29.71 11.30 -15.26
C SER A 533 30.29 9.91 -15.27
N PHE A 534 30.25 9.30 -14.11
CA PHE A 534 30.77 7.98 -13.92
C PHE A 534 29.92 7.28 -12.86
N SER A 535 29.49 6.07 -13.13
CA SER A 535 28.85 5.20 -12.15
C SER A 535 29.33 3.77 -12.30
N ILE A 536 29.48 3.11 -11.16
CA ILE A 536 29.68 1.67 -11.09
C ILE A 536 28.77 1.12 -10.02
N ASP A 537 28.01 0.10 -10.37
CA ASP A 537 27.07 -0.58 -9.49
C ASP A 537 27.38 -2.07 -9.43
N SER A 538 27.20 -2.66 -8.26
CA SER A 538 27.34 -4.09 -8.03
C SER A 538 25.97 -4.72 -7.80
N ARG A 539 25.74 -5.89 -8.42
CA ARG A 539 24.51 -6.67 -8.25
C ARG A 539 24.30 -7.11 -6.80
N ASN A 540 25.35 -7.57 -6.11
CA ASN A 540 25.27 -8.01 -4.74
C ASN A 540 25.06 -6.84 -3.77
N ALA A 541 25.68 -5.68 -4.02
CA ALA A 541 25.42 -4.48 -3.23
C ALA A 541 23.99 -3.96 -3.44
N GLY A 542 23.53 -3.91 -4.69
CA GLY A 542 22.17 -3.54 -5.03
C GLY A 542 21.11 -4.51 -4.48
N ARG A 543 21.44 -5.79 -4.38
CA ARG A 543 20.57 -6.80 -3.77
C ARG A 543 20.20 -6.45 -2.33
N ASP A 544 21.18 -6.04 -1.53
CA ASP A 544 20.95 -5.63 -0.15
C ASP A 544 20.02 -4.42 -0.06
N ASP A 545 20.14 -3.46 -0.98
CA ASP A 545 19.25 -2.29 -1.05
C ASP A 545 17.81 -2.69 -1.40
N TYR A 546 17.62 -3.56 -2.38
CA TYR A 546 16.30 -4.06 -2.77
C TYR A 546 15.64 -4.84 -1.63
N TYR A 547 16.37 -5.78 -0.98
CA TYR A 547 15.84 -6.53 0.15
C TYR A 547 15.53 -5.62 1.34
N SER A 548 16.36 -4.62 1.63
CA SER A 548 16.09 -3.64 2.67
C SER A 548 14.83 -2.82 2.38
N ALA A 549 14.65 -2.36 1.14
CA ALA A 549 13.49 -1.58 0.73
C ALA A 549 12.21 -2.45 0.72
N PHE A 550 12.22 -3.56 -0.03
CA PHE A 550 11.03 -4.38 -0.23
C PHE A 550 10.67 -5.19 1.01
N GLY A 551 11.67 -5.69 1.75
CA GLY A 551 11.49 -6.37 3.03
C GLY A 551 10.88 -5.46 4.10
N SER A 552 11.33 -4.21 4.20
CA SER A 552 10.75 -3.24 5.13
C SER A 552 9.31 -2.86 4.76
N LEU A 553 9.01 -2.68 3.46
CA LEU A 553 7.64 -2.44 2.98
C LEU A 553 6.73 -3.64 3.26
N PHE A 554 7.21 -4.86 3.03
CA PHE A 554 6.47 -6.09 3.34
C PHE A 554 6.17 -6.17 4.84
N TYR A 555 7.18 -5.97 5.66
CA TYR A 555 7.03 -6.00 7.11
C TYR A 555 6.03 -4.96 7.61
N LEU A 556 6.12 -3.71 7.11
CA LEU A 556 5.17 -2.66 7.41
C LEU A 556 3.77 -3.01 6.93
N GLY A 557 3.64 -3.59 5.74
CA GLY A 557 2.37 -4.07 5.17
C GLY A 557 1.70 -5.10 6.08
N VAL A 558 2.47 -6.06 6.61
CA VAL A 558 1.98 -7.05 7.59
C VAL A 558 1.52 -6.36 8.88
N MET A 559 2.33 -5.44 9.44
CA MET A 559 1.98 -4.72 10.67
C MET A 559 0.69 -3.92 10.54
N LEU A 560 0.56 -3.14 9.46
CA LEU A 560 -0.65 -2.35 9.18
C LEU A 560 -1.86 -3.26 8.93
N SER A 561 -1.67 -4.39 8.26
CA SER A 561 -2.75 -5.35 8.02
C SER A 561 -3.27 -5.96 9.31
N VAL A 562 -2.40 -6.28 10.27
CA VAL A 562 -2.80 -6.73 11.60
C VAL A 562 -3.66 -5.66 12.28
N VAL A 563 -3.25 -4.39 12.25
CA VAL A 563 -4.01 -3.27 12.81
C VAL A 563 -5.40 -3.15 12.16
N PHE A 564 -5.48 -3.22 10.83
CA PHE A 564 -6.75 -3.12 10.10
C PHE A 564 -7.67 -4.32 10.31
N ILE A 565 -7.10 -5.52 10.43
CA ILE A 565 -7.84 -6.74 10.77
C ILE A 565 -8.45 -6.61 12.17
N PHE A 566 -7.67 -6.18 13.18
CA PHE A 566 -8.19 -5.92 14.52
C PHE A 566 -9.36 -4.93 14.48
N ALA A 567 -9.22 -3.84 13.75
CA ALA A 567 -10.28 -2.85 13.58
C ALA A 567 -11.53 -3.45 12.94
N ALA A 568 -11.39 -4.20 11.86
CA ALA A 568 -12.51 -4.83 11.16
C ALA A 568 -13.25 -5.84 12.07
N VAL A 569 -12.50 -6.69 12.78
CA VAL A 569 -13.06 -7.68 13.74
C VAL A 569 -13.89 -6.98 14.82
N LEU A 570 -13.37 -5.90 15.38
CA LEU A 570 -14.06 -5.18 16.44
C LEU A 570 -15.29 -4.41 15.95
N ILE A 571 -15.23 -3.80 14.76
CA ILE A 571 -16.41 -3.19 14.13
C ILE A 571 -17.51 -4.25 13.96
N ILE A 572 -17.14 -5.42 13.45
CA ILE A 572 -18.05 -6.55 13.25
C ILE A 572 -18.62 -6.99 14.59
N TYR A 573 -17.77 -7.21 15.61
CA TYR A 573 -18.19 -7.66 16.93
C TYR A 573 -19.15 -6.67 17.60
N TYR A 574 -18.80 -5.38 17.67
CA TYR A 574 -19.67 -4.37 18.26
C TYR A 574 -21.01 -4.26 17.55
N LYS A 575 -20.99 -4.33 16.21
CA LYS A 575 -22.19 -4.34 15.41
C LYS A 575 -23.08 -5.52 15.75
N GLN A 576 -22.51 -6.73 15.82
CA GLN A 576 -23.23 -7.97 16.12
C GLN A 576 -23.85 -7.96 17.52
N VAL A 577 -23.06 -7.58 18.53
CA VAL A 577 -23.56 -7.46 19.90
C VAL A 577 -24.71 -6.46 19.97
N SER A 578 -24.54 -5.30 19.30
CA SER A 578 -25.58 -4.27 19.24
C SER A 578 -26.89 -4.77 18.63
N GLU A 579 -26.78 -5.40 17.47
CA GLU A 579 -27.94 -5.97 16.76
C GLU A 579 -28.59 -7.13 17.54
N GLY A 580 -27.78 -7.95 18.21
CA GLY A 580 -28.27 -9.07 19.00
C GLY A 580 -29.21 -8.63 20.13
N TYR A 581 -28.85 -7.57 20.87
CA TYR A 581 -29.73 -7.05 21.93
C TYR A 581 -31.00 -6.40 21.37
N GLU A 582 -30.94 -5.71 20.25
CA GLU A 582 -32.13 -5.12 19.63
C GLU A 582 -33.08 -6.16 19.05
N ASP A 583 -32.55 -7.25 18.55
CA ASP A 583 -33.33 -8.33 17.97
C ASP A 583 -33.92 -9.27 19.00
N GLN A 584 -33.36 -9.32 20.19
CA GLN A 584 -33.86 -10.18 21.26
C GLN A 584 -35.36 -10.00 21.48
N SER A 585 -35.81 -8.77 21.66
CA SER A 585 -37.24 -8.46 21.86
C SER A 585 -38.11 -8.83 20.63
N ARG A 586 -37.61 -8.64 19.43
CA ARG A 586 -38.32 -8.98 18.18
C ARG A 586 -38.48 -10.50 18.04
N PHE A 587 -37.44 -11.26 18.32
CA PHE A 587 -37.49 -12.72 18.26
C PHE A 587 -38.32 -13.34 19.39
N GLU A 588 -38.37 -12.73 20.58
CA GLU A 588 -39.30 -13.11 21.65
C GLU A 588 -40.77 -12.97 21.19
N ILE A 589 -41.10 -11.87 20.51
CA ILE A 589 -42.43 -11.68 19.92
C ILE A 589 -42.72 -12.73 18.86
N MET A 590 -41.77 -13.02 17.95
CA MET A 590 -41.93 -14.03 16.91
C MET A 590 -42.11 -15.43 17.48
N GLN A 591 -41.42 -15.76 18.60
CA GLN A 591 -41.65 -17.02 19.32
C GLN A 591 -43.07 -17.11 19.89
N LYS A 592 -43.58 -16.01 20.45
CA LYS A 592 -44.97 -15.95 20.99
C LYS A 592 -46.01 -16.12 19.88
N VAL A 593 -45.69 -15.71 18.65
CA VAL A 593 -46.55 -15.87 17.46
C VAL A 593 -46.40 -17.25 16.82
N GLY A 594 -45.54 -18.15 17.34
CA GLY A 594 -45.44 -19.54 16.94
C GLY A 594 -44.20 -19.93 16.12
N MET A 595 -43.23 -19.05 15.92
CA MET A 595 -41.97 -19.43 15.26
C MET A 595 -41.13 -20.39 16.13
N THR A 596 -40.69 -21.49 15.50
CA THR A 596 -39.83 -22.47 16.16
C THR A 596 -38.38 -21.94 16.31
N LYS A 597 -37.63 -22.41 17.31
CA LYS A 597 -36.23 -22.08 17.51
C LYS A 597 -35.35 -22.38 16.26
N LYS A 598 -35.73 -23.42 15.48
CA LYS A 598 -35.02 -23.83 14.25
C LYS A 598 -35.21 -22.80 13.13
N GLU A 599 -36.43 -22.29 12.98
CA GLU A 599 -36.77 -21.27 11.97
C GLU A 599 -36.08 -19.93 12.31
N ILE A 600 -36.09 -19.56 13.59
CA ILE A 600 -35.37 -18.37 14.09
C ILE A 600 -33.87 -18.49 13.75
N ARG A 601 -33.25 -19.62 14.08
CA ARG A 601 -31.82 -19.85 13.79
C ARG A 601 -31.55 -19.78 12.28
N ARG A 602 -32.40 -20.31 11.45
CA ARG A 602 -32.27 -20.27 9.98
C ARG A 602 -32.41 -18.85 9.44
N SER A 603 -33.38 -18.08 9.95
CA SER A 603 -33.56 -16.66 9.59
C SER A 603 -32.37 -15.82 10.00
N ILE A 604 -31.85 -15.99 11.23
CA ILE A 604 -30.67 -15.33 11.73
C ILE A 604 -29.45 -15.64 10.83
N ASN A 605 -29.18 -16.91 10.56
CA ASN A 605 -28.04 -17.31 9.73
C ASN A 605 -28.12 -16.71 8.33
N SER A 606 -29.29 -16.68 7.69
CA SER A 606 -29.46 -16.09 6.36
C SER A 606 -29.16 -14.59 6.35
N GLN A 607 -29.62 -13.86 7.38
CA GLN A 607 -29.37 -12.42 7.51
C GLN A 607 -27.89 -12.14 7.79
N LEU A 608 -27.30 -12.90 8.72
CA LEU A 608 -25.88 -12.74 9.08
C LEU A 608 -24.97 -13.06 7.90
N LEU A 609 -25.23 -14.13 7.15
CA LEU A 609 -24.46 -14.47 5.94
C LEU A 609 -24.43 -13.31 4.96
N THR A 610 -25.59 -12.73 4.64
CA THR A 610 -25.66 -11.61 3.70
C THR A 610 -24.89 -10.40 4.21
N VAL A 611 -25.07 -10.05 5.48
CA VAL A 611 -24.42 -8.87 6.10
C VAL A 611 -22.91 -9.06 6.18
N PHE A 612 -22.42 -10.28 6.43
CA PHE A 612 -21.00 -10.56 6.54
C PHE A 612 -20.28 -10.66 5.20
N PHE A 613 -20.84 -11.43 4.27
CA PHE A 613 -20.15 -11.71 3.01
C PHE A 613 -20.30 -10.60 1.97
N LEU A 614 -21.26 -9.68 2.13
CA LEU A 614 -21.37 -8.50 1.25
C LEU A 614 -20.13 -7.61 1.27
N PRO A 615 -19.55 -7.24 2.45
CA PRO A 615 -18.28 -6.50 2.50
C PRO A 615 -17.10 -7.26 1.89
N LEU A 616 -17.02 -8.58 2.10
CA LEU A 616 -15.96 -9.41 1.53
C LEU A 616 -16.06 -9.49 0.00
N ALA A 617 -17.27 -9.67 -0.54
CA ALA A 617 -17.51 -9.65 -1.97
C ALA A 617 -17.17 -8.27 -2.58
N GLY A 618 -17.52 -7.18 -1.87
CA GLY A 618 -17.15 -5.83 -2.26
C GLY A 618 -15.64 -5.63 -2.26
N ALA A 619 -14.93 -6.12 -1.23
CA ALA A 619 -13.47 -6.06 -1.16
C ALA A 619 -12.81 -6.86 -2.28
N GLY A 620 -13.34 -8.04 -2.62
CA GLY A 620 -12.88 -8.82 -3.77
C GLY A 620 -13.05 -8.08 -5.09
N LEU A 621 -14.21 -7.44 -5.28
CA LEU A 621 -14.45 -6.61 -6.48
C LEU A 621 -13.48 -5.42 -6.55
N HIS A 622 -13.28 -4.70 -5.45
CA HIS A 622 -12.30 -3.61 -5.38
C HIS A 622 -10.89 -4.10 -5.69
N MET A 623 -10.53 -5.30 -5.19
CA MET A 623 -9.21 -5.89 -5.41
C MET A 623 -8.96 -6.22 -6.89
N ILE A 624 -9.96 -6.69 -7.63
CA ILE A 624 -9.84 -6.96 -9.07
C ILE A 624 -9.42 -5.70 -9.82
N PHE A 625 -10.09 -4.57 -9.60
CA PHE A 625 -9.74 -3.31 -10.26
C PHE A 625 -8.47 -2.66 -9.70
N ALA A 626 -8.26 -2.73 -8.38
CA ALA A 626 -7.03 -2.25 -7.76
C ALA A 626 -5.80 -3.00 -8.27
N SER A 627 -5.91 -4.31 -8.53
CA SER A 627 -4.79 -5.11 -9.05
C SER A 627 -4.27 -4.62 -10.40
N ILE A 628 -5.13 -4.03 -11.24
CA ILE A 628 -4.74 -3.48 -12.54
C ILE A 628 -3.81 -2.26 -12.37
N ILE A 629 -4.21 -1.30 -11.55
CA ILE A 629 -3.42 -0.08 -11.32
C ILE A 629 -2.17 -0.38 -10.48
N ILE A 630 -2.28 -1.26 -9.48
CA ILE A 630 -1.15 -1.65 -8.63
C ILE A 630 -0.06 -2.34 -9.46
N ARG A 631 -0.42 -3.24 -10.37
CA ARG A 631 0.55 -3.88 -11.28
C ARG A 631 1.35 -2.84 -12.06
N ARG A 632 0.73 -1.74 -12.48
CA ARG A 632 1.40 -0.64 -13.18
C ARG A 632 2.32 0.15 -12.26
N ILE A 633 1.90 0.37 -11.00
CA ILE A 633 2.75 0.98 -9.99
C ILE A 633 3.97 0.10 -9.70
N LEU A 634 3.80 -1.22 -9.65
CA LEU A 634 4.89 -2.16 -9.40
C LEU A 634 5.93 -2.19 -10.54
N LEU A 635 5.55 -1.83 -11.77
CA LEU A 635 6.51 -1.62 -12.85
C LEU A 635 7.53 -0.51 -12.54
N ALA A 636 7.16 0.50 -11.75
CA ALA A 636 8.09 1.52 -11.28
C ALA A 636 9.18 0.95 -10.34
N PHE A 637 8.93 -0.20 -9.74
CA PHE A 637 9.89 -0.94 -8.90
C PHE A 637 10.56 -2.10 -9.66
N ASN A 638 10.56 -2.07 -10.99
CA ASN A 638 11.10 -3.11 -11.88
C ASN A 638 10.43 -4.48 -11.76
N PHE A 639 9.27 -4.55 -11.12
CA PHE A 639 8.52 -5.79 -11.01
C PHE A 639 7.71 -6.04 -12.30
N ASN A 640 8.12 -7.04 -13.09
CA ASN A 640 7.51 -7.33 -14.40
C ASN A 640 6.96 -8.78 -14.51
N ASN A 641 6.61 -9.41 -13.40
CA ASN A 641 6.08 -10.77 -13.39
C ASN A 641 4.56 -10.79 -13.13
N PRO A 642 3.71 -10.76 -14.18
CA PRO A 642 2.26 -10.69 -14.02
C PRO A 642 1.66 -11.98 -13.42
N VAL A 643 2.31 -13.12 -13.66
CA VAL A 643 1.84 -14.43 -13.15
C VAL A 643 2.04 -14.48 -11.65
N LEU A 644 3.23 -14.12 -11.17
CA LEU A 644 3.54 -14.06 -9.74
C LEU A 644 2.57 -13.10 -9.02
N PHE A 645 2.30 -11.93 -9.62
CA PHE A 645 1.35 -10.98 -9.05
C PHE A 645 -0.07 -11.55 -8.94
N ALA A 646 -0.57 -12.19 -9.99
CA ALA A 646 -1.91 -12.77 -10.00
C ALA A 646 -2.05 -13.91 -8.98
N VAL A 647 -1.06 -14.82 -8.93
CA VAL A 647 -1.04 -15.95 -7.98
C VAL A 647 -0.97 -15.44 -6.55
N THR A 648 -0.06 -14.51 -6.24
CA THR A 648 0.09 -13.93 -4.90
C THR A 648 -1.19 -13.24 -4.44
N THR A 649 -1.81 -12.45 -5.33
CA THR A 649 -3.07 -11.76 -5.04
C THR A 649 -4.20 -12.75 -4.74
N LEU A 650 -4.32 -13.82 -5.53
CA LEU A 650 -5.34 -14.86 -5.33
C LEU A 650 -5.12 -15.60 -4.00
N VAL A 651 -3.88 -16.01 -3.71
CA VAL A 651 -3.53 -16.68 -2.46
C VAL A 651 -3.85 -15.80 -1.25
N CYS A 652 -3.44 -14.53 -1.27
CA CYS A 652 -3.75 -13.57 -0.20
C CYS A 652 -5.27 -13.42 0.00
N PHE A 653 -6.04 -13.33 -1.10
CA PHE A 653 -7.50 -13.26 -1.01
C PHE A 653 -8.11 -14.51 -0.37
N VAL A 654 -7.67 -15.70 -0.78
CA VAL A 654 -8.18 -16.97 -0.23
C VAL A 654 -7.85 -17.09 1.26
N VAL A 655 -6.60 -16.79 1.67
CA VAL A 655 -6.18 -16.82 3.08
C VAL A 655 -7.00 -15.83 3.90
N PHE A 656 -7.19 -14.61 3.40
CA PHE A 656 -8.02 -13.61 4.07
C PHE A 656 -9.48 -14.04 4.19
N ALA A 657 -10.07 -14.63 3.14
CA ALA A 657 -11.44 -15.12 3.14
C ALA A 657 -11.66 -16.26 4.15
N LEU A 658 -10.68 -17.16 4.29
CA LEU A 658 -10.71 -18.23 5.30
C LEU A 658 -10.67 -17.64 6.72
N PHE A 659 -9.77 -16.70 6.98
CA PHE A 659 -9.69 -16.01 8.26
C PHE A 659 -10.98 -15.23 8.57
N TYR A 660 -11.52 -14.51 7.59
CA TYR A 660 -12.78 -13.77 7.70
C TYR A 660 -13.96 -14.69 8.03
N THR A 661 -13.99 -15.90 7.42
CA THR A 661 -15.01 -16.94 7.69
C THR A 661 -14.89 -17.47 9.13
N LEU A 662 -13.68 -17.58 9.67
CA LEU A 662 -13.47 -17.96 11.08
C LEU A 662 -14.07 -16.90 12.02
N ILE A 663 -13.80 -15.63 11.75
CA ILE A 663 -14.38 -14.51 12.52
C ILE A 663 -15.90 -14.55 12.47
N TYR A 664 -16.48 -14.81 11.29
CA TYR A 664 -17.91 -14.98 11.13
C TYR A 664 -18.47 -16.07 12.06
N ARG A 665 -17.85 -17.23 12.13
CA ARG A 665 -18.30 -18.34 13.00
C ARG A 665 -18.29 -17.93 14.48
N VAL A 666 -17.22 -17.29 14.94
CA VAL A 666 -17.09 -16.86 16.33
C VAL A 666 -18.15 -15.82 16.70
N THR A 667 -18.30 -14.80 15.88
CA THR A 667 -19.23 -13.69 16.15
C THR A 667 -20.71 -14.10 15.98
N SER A 668 -21.03 -14.97 15.02
CA SER A 668 -22.37 -15.53 14.83
C SER A 668 -22.84 -16.33 16.05
N ASN A 669 -21.94 -17.11 16.67
CA ASN A 669 -22.25 -17.82 17.92
C ASN A 669 -22.54 -16.86 19.08
N ALA A 670 -21.77 -15.77 19.21
CA ALA A 670 -22.01 -14.75 20.23
C ALA A 670 -23.39 -14.08 20.03
N TYR A 671 -23.73 -13.70 18.80
CA TYR A 671 -25.02 -13.13 18.47
C TYR A 671 -26.17 -14.10 18.81
N TYR A 672 -26.05 -15.38 18.44
CA TYR A 672 -27.09 -16.38 18.72
C TYR A 672 -27.34 -16.56 20.23
N LYS A 673 -26.27 -16.57 21.04
CA LYS A 673 -26.39 -16.65 22.51
C LYS A 673 -27.19 -15.46 23.07
N ILE A 674 -26.99 -14.26 22.54
CA ILE A 674 -27.70 -13.05 22.99
C ILE A 674 -29.19 -13.14 22.59
N VAL A 675 -29.49 -13.46 21.32
CA VAL A 675 -30.86 -13.50 20.82
C VAL A 675 -31.70 -14.64 21.40
N SER A 676 -31.09 -15.79 21.67
CA SER A 676 -31.82 -16.94 22.22
C SER A 676 -32.19 -16.81 23.71
N GLY A 677 -31.74 -15.73 24.37
CA GLY A 677 -32.01 -15.53 25.79
C GLY A 677 -31.40 -16.61 26.68
N ALA A 678 -30.44 -17.39 26.16
CA ALA A 678 -29.75 -18.40 26.95
C ALA A 678 -28.95 -17.69 28.07
N LYS A 679 -29.57 -17.56 29.23
CA LYS A 679 -28.87 -17.18 30.44
C LYS A 679 -27.74 -18.19 30.62
N GLU A 680 -26.50 -17.70 30.63
CA GLU A 680 -25.39 -18.45 31.19
C GLU A 680 -25.81 -18.82 32.62
N ARG A 681 -26.15 -20.07 32.86
CA ARG A 681 -26.10 -20.64 34.20
C ARG A 681 -24.59 -20.66 34.52
N GLU A 682 -24.16 -19.67 35.32
CA GLU A 682 -22.90 -19.74 36.04
C GLU A 682 -22.95 -20.89 37.02
#